data_02385a9ddabc5d53b70ae0efb223ba36
#
_entry.id   02385a9ddabc5d53b70ae0efb223ba36
#
_cell.length_a   1.000
_cell.length_b   1.000
_cell.length_c   1.000
_cell.angle_alpha   90.00
_cell.angle_beta   90.00
_cell.angle_gamma   90.00
#
_symmetry.space_group_name_H-M   'P 1'
#
loop_
_entity.id
_entity.type
_entity.pdbx_description
1 polymer ?
#
loop_
_entity_poly.entity_id
_entity_poly.type
_entity_poly.pdbx_seq_one_letter_code
_entity_poly.pdbx_strand_id
1 'polypeptide(L)'
;MRPRVIANKMNGYKTVEKRVVPGGKTMPIGPALIAEPRQHGQTFRIGTASILPLRPPTTPATGLRPWGGRRTGKYALIRMHRWSRLFVPTLREAPADAEVASHKFLLRSGYIRQLGAGIYSYLFLGQRSINKIIGIVREEMDKIGQEFYLPALLPKEPWEQSGRWTGMGDNMFRLKDRKGADLCLGMTHEEIMTTIARSELRSYKQLPQIWYQIQTKFRDEPRPKSGLLRVRQFTMKDSYSFDIDKAGLDKSFNLHDAVYRKIFTRCGLKFVAVEADSGSMGGSQSQEFMCYTDAGEDLIASCPVCGYAANLEKATSRLDPIVEMEPTGDGLPELVHTPGCGAIADVAAFFKIAEGSDIKCVAYMALKRGAAGKSDTWHGVASFLRGDHQVNETKLLGAVGGAELRTMQADELAQYFNGPAGFLGPVGLKPSAKPLEDGLTVVVDQSLESRKNMVVGANKLDYHLRNVTPGRDFAWTLAADIRSVNEGEGCPKDGCSGKLVVGKAVEIGHIFKLGYKYSESMGARVLDVNGKEVTPIMGSYGIGIERILTAAIEQSNDKNGFWLPASIAPFTVVVTVTNVSDAALAEAGEKLAAELEAACLDVLLDDRDERAGVKFKDADLVGIPYRINVGKKAASGFVELVRRATSTSVDIALQDVVAAVKTRVEEDALLTEVEE
;
A
#
# COMPACT_ATOMS: atom_id res chain seq x y z
N MET A 1 -31.76 -12.44 38.75
CA MET A 1 -32.21 -11.36 39.68
C MET A 1 -31.70 -10.02 39.09
N ARG A 2 -32.61 -9.18 38.67
CA ARG A 2 -32.31 -7.85 38.15
C ARG A 2 -32.29 -6.85 39.30
N PRO A 3 -31.34 -5.88 39.40
CA PRO A 3 -31.42 -4.83 40.40
C PRO A 3 -32.35 -3.69 39.92
N ARG A 4 -33.17 -3.22 40.85
CA ARG A 4 -34.09 -2.09 40.68
C ARG A 4 -33.33 -0.76 40.71
N VAL A 5 -33.67 0.11 39.79
CA VAL A 5 -33.27 1.53 39.76
C VAL A 5 -34.24 2.32 40.62
N ILE A 6 -33.75 3.10 41.58
CA ILE A 6 -34.50 4.15 42.31
C ILE A 6 -33.96 5.50 41.80
N ALA A 7 -34.84 6.23 41.12
CA ALA A 7 -34.58 7.59 40.70
C ALA A 7 -35.01 8.57 41.78
N ASN A 8 -34.11 9.46 42.23
CA ASN A 8 -34.48 10.64 42.98
C ASN A 8 -34.02 11.89 42.19
N LYS A 9 -34.98 12.68 41.75
CA LYS A 9 -34.81 14.01 41.20
C LYS A 9 -34.74 14.99 42.36
N MET A 10 -33.66 15.79 42.44
CA MET A 10 -33.70 17.18 42.83
C MET A 10 -32.38 17.89 42.58
N ASN A 11 -32.49 18.98 41.88
CA ASN A 11 -31.63 20.17 41.83
C ASN A 11 -30.11 20.03 41.54
N GLY A 12 -29.77 20.18 40.26
CA GLY A 12 -28.76 21.14 39.84
C GLY A 12 -27.25 20.78 39.99
N TYR A 13 -26.86 19.55 40.40
CA TYR A 13 -25.44 19.18 40.46
C TYR A 13 -25.23 17.79 39.87
N LYS A 14 -24.24 17.69 38.97
CA LYS A 14 -23.82 16.40 38.34
C LYS A 14 -23.26 15.48 39.42
N THR A 15 -23.86 14.32 39.59
CA THR A 15 -23.38 13.23 40.45
C THR A 15 -22.26 12.44 39.79
N VAL A 16 -21.17 12.25 40.50
CA VAL A 16 -20.06 11.36 40.18
C VAL A 16 -20.46 9.93 40.53
N GLU A 17 -20.44 9.00 39.61
CA GLU A 17 -20.72 7.58 39.86
C GLU A 17 -19.67 6.95 40.77
N LYS A 18 -20.13 6.30 41.85
CA LYS A 18 -19.30 5.44 42.71
C LYS A 18 -19.43 3.98 42.26
N ARG A 19 -18.31 3.36 41.87
CA ARG A 19 -18.22 1.90 41.75
C ARG A 19 -18.02 1.28 43.14
N VAL A 20 -18.86 0.36 43.50
CA VAL A 20 -18.73 -0.47 44.72
C VAL A 20 -18.07 -1.80 44.30
N VAL A 21 -16.99 -2.15 44.98
CA VAL A 21 -16.34 -3.47 44.89
C VAL A 21 -16.72 -4.29 46.17
N PRO A 22 -16.90 -5.60 46.07
CA PRO A 22 -17.28 -6.40 47.26
C PRO A 22 -16.10 -6.49 48.23
N GLY A 23 -16.27 -6.00 49.46
CA GLY A 23 -15.24 -6.11 50.49
C GLY A 23 -15.17 -4.97 51.52
N GLY A 24 -16.08 -4.05 51.52
CA GLY A 24 -16.46 -3.16 52.62
C GLY A 24 -15.36 -2.44 53.39
N LYS A 25 -14.43 -1.70 52.75
CA LYS A 25 -13.63 -0.67 53.43
C LYS A 25 -13.51 0.58 52.58
N THR A 26 -14.00 1.70 53.06
CA THR A 26 -13.86 3.03 52.48
C THR A 26 -12.62 3.73 53.07
N MET A 27 -11.72 4.21 52.22
CA MET A 27 -10.67 5.17 52.61
C MET A 27 -11.06 6.57 52.18
N PRO A 28 -10.81 7.62 53.00
CA PRO A 28 -11.07 9.01 52.63
C PRO A 28 -9.94 9.59 51.79
N ILE A 29 -10.30 10.32 50.73
CA ILE A 29 -9.37 11.13 49.94
C ILE A 29 -9.40 12.57 50.53
N GLY A 30 -8.26 13.07 50.98
CA GLY A 30 -8.09 14.41 51.50
C GLY A 30 -8.20 15.49 50.41
N PRO A 31 -8.49 16.74 50.75
CA PRO A 31 -8.78 17.81 49.80
C PRO A 31 -7.51 18.36 49.16
N ALA A 32 -7.49 18.46 47.82
CA ALA A 32 -6.49 19.17 47.08
C ALA A 32 -6.78 20.69 47.16
N LEU A 33 -5.79 21.44 47.57
CA LEU A 33 -5.79 22.90 47.60
C LEU A 33 -5.87 23.47 46.17
N ILE A 34 -6.94 24.24 45.93
CA ILE A 34 -7.09 25.05 44.71
C ILE A 34 -6.49 26.45 45.08
N ALA A 35 -5.43 26.87 44.41
CA ALA A 35 -4.88 28.21 44.52
C ALA A 35 -5.58 29.14 43.52
N GLU A 36 -6.17 30.21 44.02
CA GLU A 36 -6.73 31.32 43.22
C GLU A 36 -5.60 32.21 42.64
N PRO A 37 -5.76 32.75 41.42
CA PRO A 37 -4.77 33.68 40.86
C PRO A 37 -4.97 35.10 41.40
N ARG A 38 -3.96 35.65 42.06
CA ARG A 38 -3.90 37.06 42.44
C ARG A 38 -3.65 37.94 41.22
N GLN A 39 -4.50 38.93 41.04
CA GLN A 39 -4.29 40.08 40.15
C GLN A 39 -3.15 40.95 40.67
N HIS A 40 -2.11 41.19 39.87
CA HIS A 40 -1.22 42.32 40.00
C HIS A 40 -1.02 42.98 38.64
N GLY A 41 -1.62 44.16 38.49
CA GLY A 41 -1.37 45.07 37.39
C GLY A 41 0.01 45.68 37.53
N GLN A 42 0.83 45.56 36.51
CA GLN A 42 1.96 46.43 36.26
C GLN A 42 1.94 46.90 34.81
N THR A 43 1.76 48.20 34.66
CA THR A 43 1.88 48.95 33.41
C THR A 43 3.34 49.04 33.00
N PHE A 44 3.71 48.47 31.88
CA PHE A 44 5.00 48.71 31.23
C PHE A 44 4.87 49.89 30.24
N ARG A 45 5.63 50.94 30.47
CA ARG A 45 5.85 52.05 29.54
C ARG A 45 6.78 51.58 28.42
N ILE A 46 6.32 51.73 27.18
CA ILE A 46 7.11 51.51 25.97
C ILE A 46 7.95 52.77 25.72
N GLY A 47 9.26 52.64 25.84
CA GLY A 47 10.21 53.65 25.43
C GLY A 47 10.42 53.65 23.92
N THR A 48 10.22 54.80 23.30
CA THR A 48 10.49 55.05 21.88
C THR A 48 11.99 55.06 21.63
N ALA A 49 12.50 54.05 20.87
CA ALA A 49 13.86 54.08 20.33
C ALA A 49 13.84 54.63 18.90
N SER A 50 14.65 55.67 18.70
CA SER A 50 14.80 56.38 17.41
C SER A 50 15.44 55.48 16.36
N ILE A 51 14.81 55.40 15.20
CA ILE A 51 15.33 54.72 14.00
C ILE A 51 16.26 55.69 13.25
N LEU A 52 17.54 55.35 13.16
CA LEU A 52 18.49 55.98 12.23
C LEU A 52 18.40 55.28 10.86
N PRO A 53 18.43 56.01 9.73
CA PRO A 53 18.33 55.42 8.40
C PRO A 53 19.67 54.81 7.95
N LEU A 54 19.62 53.51 7.57
CA LEU A 54 20.70 52.82 6.90
C LEU A 54 20.75 53.22 5.42
N ARG A 55 21.94 53.67 4.96
CA ARG A 55 22.26 53.92 3.55
C ARG A 55 22.35 52.61 2.77
N PRO A 56 21.88 52.54 1.49
CA PRO A 56 22.04 51.38 0.67
C PRO A 56 23.49 51.22 0.16
N PRO A 57 24.01 49.98 0.05
CA PRO A 57 25.30 49.76 -0.60
C PRO A 57 25.09 49.69 -2.12
N THR A 58 25.96 50.38 -2.85
CA THR A 58 26.10 50.37 -4.31
C THR A 58 26.67 49.04 -4.79
N THR A 59 26.06 48.52 -5.85
CA THR A 59 26.48 47.32 -6.62
C THR A 59 27.83 47.48 -7.33
N PRO A 60 28.51 46.39 -7.75
CA PRO A 60 28.11 45.77 -9.02
C PRO A 60 28.01 44.23 -9.03
N ALA A 61 27.12 43.78 -9.92
CA ALA A 61 26.86 42.42 -10.23
C ALA A 61 28.05 41.74 -10.94
N THR A 62 28.39 40.51 -10.49
CA THR A 62 28.86 39.43 -11.40
C THR A 62 28.86 38.11 -10.66
N GLY A 63 28.31 37.07 -11.32
CA GLY A 63 28.66 35.68 -11.05
C GLY A 63 27.72 34.90 -10.12
N LEU A 64 26.66 34.33 -10.68
CA LEU A 64 25.97 33.13 -10.15
C LEU A 64 27.01 32.04 -9.93
N ARG A 65 27.29 31.72 -8.69
CA ARG A 65 28.00 30.48 -8.32
C ARG A 65 26.99 29.41 -7.96
N PRO A 66 27.20 28.15 -8.43
CA PRO A 66 26.35 27.06 -8.04
C PRO A 66 26.48 26.78 -6.54
N TRP A 67 25.38 26.38 -5.94
CA TRP A 67 25.28 25.99 -4.52
C TRP A 67 26.01 24.66 -4.27
N GLY A 68 27.33 24.71 -4.36
CA GLY A 68 28.28 23.68 -3.95
C GLY A 68 29.11 24.18 -2.78
N GLY A 69 28.46 24.59 -1.72
CA GLY A 69 29.14 25.06 -0.51
C GLY A 69 29.75 23.89 0.24
N ARG A 70 31.09 23.72 0.14
CA ARG A 70 31.88 23.00 1.15
C ARG A 70 31.48 23.55 2.51
N ARG A 71 30.81 22.74 3.33
CA ARG A 71 30.63 23.02 4.75
C ARG A 71 31.99 22.92 5.46
N THR A 72 32.79 23.98 5.39
CA THR A 72 33.88 24.23 6.34
C THR A 72 33.31 24.99 7.52
N GLY A 73 32.65 24.29 8.41
CA GLY A 73 32.11 24.86 9.65
C GLY A 73 32.32 23.87 10.77
N LYS A 74 32.93 24.28 11.84
CA LYS A 74 33.30 23.60 13.11
C LYS A 74 32.16 22.93 13.89
N TYR A 75 31.21 22.24 13.22
CA TYR A 75 30.13 21.48 13.84
C TYR A 75 29.94 20.12 13.14
N ALA A 76 30.98 19.33 13.14
CA ALA A 76 30.85 17.91 12.83
C ALA A 76 31.82 17.12 13.72
N LEU A 77 31.59 17.15 15.03
CA LEU A 77 31.83 15.97 15.82
C LEU A 77 30.74 14.96 15.41
N ILE A 78 30.87 14.33 14.24
CA ILE A 78 30.20 13.09 13.94
C ILE A 78 30.76 12.11 14.97
N ARG A 79 30.02 11.90 16.04
CA ARG A 79 30.43 11.02 17.11
C ARG A 79 30.24 9.61 16.57
N MET A 80 31.34 8.92 16.26
CA MET A 80 31.36 7.52 15.83
C MET A 80 30.30 6.70 16.58
N HIS A 81 29.44 6.03 15.82
CA HIS A 81 28.40 5.19 16.41
C HIS A 81 29.03 3.92 16.96
N ARG A 82 28.95 3.76 18.29
CA ARG A 82 29.46 2.59 19.01
C ARG A 82 28.31 1.71 19.46
N TRP A 83 28.34 0.43 19.13
CA TRP A 83 27.24 -0.49 19.50
C TRP A 83 27.05 -0.56 21.02
N SER A 84 28.14 -0.55 21.80
CA SER A 84 28.08 -0.53 23.27
C SER A 84 27.29 0.64 23.86
N ARG A 85 27.06 1.72 23.09
CA ARG A 85 26.34 2.93 23.52
C ARG A 85 24.96 3.07 22.87
N LEU A 86 24.58 2.16 21.99
CA LEU A 86 23.30 2.18 21.30
C LEU A 86 22.30 1.21 21.94
N PHE A 87 21.05 1.62 21.96
CA PHE A 87 19.95 0.74 22.34
C PHE A 87 19.51 -0.07 21.11
N VAL A 88 20.06 -1.27 20.97
CA VAL A 88 19.73 -2.24 19.91
C VAL A 88 19.25 -3.54 20.58
N PRO A 89 17.96 -3.60 20.99
CA PRO A 89 17.42 -4.73 21.76
C PRO A 89 17.07 -5.90 20.84
N THR A 90 18.07 -6.69 20.44
CA THR A 90 17.88 -7.91 19.65
C THR A 90 17.17 -8.98 20.47
N LEU A 91 16.36 -9.80 19.78
CA LEU A 91 15.64 -10.94 20.36
C LEU A 91 16.18 -12.25 19.75
N ARG A 92 16.32 -13.27 20.60
CA ARG A 92 16.74 -14.59 20.15
C ARG A 92 15.70 -15.24 19.24
N GLU A 93 14.42 -15.10 19.60
CA GLU A 93 13.27 -15.65 18.88
C GLU A 93 12.25 -14.56 18.56
N ALA A 94 11.47 -14.76 17.50
CA ALA A 94 10.37 -13.89 17.17
C ALA A 94 9.17 -14.19 18.09
N PRO A 95 8.32 -13.18 18.39
CA PRO A 95 7.03 -13.42 19.02
C PRO A 95 6.18 -14.38 18.18
N ALA A 96 5.30 -15.15 18.84
CA ALA A 96 4.52 -16.22 18.21
C ALA A 96 3.51 -15.71 17.16
N ASP A 97 3.08 -14.47 17.28
CA ASP A 97 2.15 -13.77 16.37
C ASP A 97 2.83 -13.19 15.12
N ALA A 98 4.16 -13.25 15.04
CA ALA A 98 4.89 -12.82 13.85
C ALA A 98 4.93 -13.96 12.81
N GLU A 99 4.19 -13.82 11.71
CA GLU A 99 4.07 -14.88 10.70
C GLU A 99 5.06 -14.72 9.54
N VAL A 100 5.14 -13.52 8.94
CA VAL A 100 5.98 -13.24 7.76
C VAL A 100 7.43 -12.91 8.13
N ALA A 101 8.37 -13.11 7.20
CA ALA A 101 9.79 -12.95 7.45
C ALA A 101 10.15 -11.54 7.93
N SER A 102 9.66 -10.52 7.23
CA SER A 102 9.91 -9.12 7.59
C SER A 102 9.42 -8.77 9.00
N HIS A 103 8.23 -9.22 9.41
CA HIS A 103 7.71 -8.98 10.75
C HIS A 103 8.61 -9.64 11.81
N LYS A 104 8.97 -10.92 11.60
CA LYS A 104 9.90 -11.66 12.49
C LYS A 104 11.22 -10.92 12.65
N PHE A 105 11.84 -10.53 11.54
CA PHE A 105 13.15 -9.92 11.56
C PHE A 105 13.13 -8.48 12.09
N LEU A 106 12.16 -7.66 11.75
CA LEU A 106 12.03 -6.30 12.28
C LEU A 106 11.89 -6.29 13.82
N LEU A 107 11.14 -7.24 14.39
CA LEU A 107 11.04 -7.42 15.85
C LEU A 107 12.35 -7.95 16.45
N ARG A 108 12.92 -9.01 15.87
CA ARG A 108 14.15 -9.64 16.39
C ARG A 108 15.36 -8.71 16.34
N SER A 109 15.51 -7.93 15.28
CA SER A 109 16.64 -7.00 15.10
C SER A 109 16.49 -5.70 15.90
N GLY A 110 15.38 -5.47 16.57
CA GLY A 110 15.14 -4.24 17.31
C GLY A 110 14.87 -3.04 16.43
N TYR A 111 14.25 -3.20 15.27
CA TYR A 111 13.80 -2.11 14.42
C TYR A 111 12.47 -1.54 14.89
N ILE A 112 11.56 -2.41 15.31
CA ILE A 112 10.21 -2.02 15.76
C ILE A 112 9.82 -2.70 17.06
N ARG A 113 8.82 -2.11 17.73
CA ARG A 113 8.05 -2.74 18.82
C ARG A 113 6.58 -2.44 18.65
N GLN A 114 5.75 -3.45 18.82
CA GLN A 114 4.32 -3.33 18.74
C GLN A 114 3.78 -2.67 20.01
N LEU A 115 2.96 -1.64 19.86
CA LEU A 115 2.23 -0.98 20.94
C LEU A 115 0.78 -1.44 21.01
N GLY A 116 0.19 -1.75 19.86
CA GLY A 116 -1.15 -2.28 19.69
C GLY A 116 -1.32 -2.84 18.29
N ALA A 117 -2.45 -3.47 17.98
CA ALA A 117 -2.72 -4.06 16.67
C ALA A 117 -2.60 -2.99 15.56
N GLY A 118 -1.62 -3.14 14.67
CA GLY A 118 -1.32 -2.19 13.59
C GLY A 118 -0.71 -0.86 14.05
N ILE A 119 -0.20 -0.78 15.28
CA ILE A 119 0.46 0.42 15.83
C ILE A 119 1.84 0.03 16.36
N TYR A 120 2.88 0.61 15.77
CA TYR A 120 4.27 0.27 16.05
C TYR A 120 5.11 1.49 16.42
N SER A 121 6.06 1.26 17.33
CA SER A 121 7.16 2.19 17.61
C SER A 121 8.37 1.80 16.76
N TYR A 122 8.98 2.78 16.10
CA TYR A 122 10.24 2.59 15.37
C TYR A 122 11.39 2.87 16.31
N LEU A 123 12.27 1.89 16.51
CA LEU A 123 13.47 2.06 17.31
C LEU A 123 14.62 2.59 16.45
N PHE A 124 15.78 2.79 17.07
CA PHE A 124 16.91 3.50 16.45
C PHE A 124 17.28 2.98 15.05
N LEU A 125 17.44 1.67 14.85
CA LEU A 125 17.81 1.10 13.55
C LEU A 125 16.69 1.26 12.52
N GLY A 126 15.44 0.98 12.93
CA GLY A 126 14.28 1.14 12.05
C GLY A 126 14.10 2.59 11.60
N GLN A 127 14.22 3.56 12.54
CA GLN A 127 14.10 4.98 12.20
C GLN A 127 15.21 5.46 11.26
N ARG A 128 16.44 4.92 11.40
CA ARG A 128 17.53 5.26 10.46
C ARG A 128 17.23 4.80 9.05
N SER A 129 16.77 3.55 8.88
CA SER A 129 16.38 3.02 7.56
C SER A 129 15.21 3.80 6.96
N ILE A 130 14.16 4.08 7.72
CA ILE A 130 13.02 4.90 7.29
C ILE A 130 13.48 6.30 6.85
N ASN A 131 14.37 6.95 7.60
CA ASN A 131 14.88 8.28 7.23
C ASN A 131 15.71 8.25 5.93
N LYS A 132 16.47 7.18 5.66
CA LYS A 132 17.21 7.01 4.39
C LYS A 132 16.24 6.81 3.23
N ILE A 133 15.20 5.99 3.38
CA ILE A 133 14.15 5.83 2.38
C ILE A 133 13.47 7.17 2.10
N ILE A 134 13.05 7.91 3.14
CA ILE A 134 12.47 9.25 3.02
C ILE A 134 13.44 10.20 2.29
N GLY A 135 14.73 10.11 2.58
CA GLY A 135 15.77 10.91 1.89
C GLY A 135 15.78 10.64 0.38
N ILE A 136 15.82 9.38 -0.03
CA ILE A 136 15.78 8.97 -1.45
C ILE A 136 14.48 9.46 -2.12
N VAL A 137 13.34 9.26 -1.46
CA VAL A 137 12.04 9.71 -1.98
C VAL A 137 12.02 11.22 -2.18
N ARG A 138 12.50 11.99 -1.20
CA ARG A 138 12.55 13.46 -1.28
C ARG A 138 13.48 13.94 -2.40
N GLU A 139 14.69 13.38 -2.51
CA GLU A 139 15.64 13.74 -3.54
C GLU A 139 15.11 13.53 -4.97
N GLU A 140 14.34 12.48 -5.19
CA GLU A 140 13.74 12.22 -6.51
C GLU A 140 12.49 13.06 -6.74
N MET A 141 11.64 13.24 -5.72
CA MET A 141 10.43 14.05 -5.84
C MET A 141 10.70 15.54 -6.01
N ASP A 142 11.75 16.09 -5.39
CA ASP A 142 12.16 17.50 -5.54
C ASP A 142 12.55 17.87 -6.99
N LYS A 143 12.85 16.87 -7.83
CA LYS A 143 13.13 17.09 -9.26
C LYS A 143 11.89 17.42 -10.07
N ILE A 144 10.70 17.02 -9.60
CA ILE A 144 9.44 17.15 -10.32
C ILE A 144 8.36 17.95 -9.59
N GLY A 145 8.48 18.14 -8.27
CA GLY A 145 7.43 18.74 -7.44
C GLY A 145 7.97 19.56 -6.28
N GLN A 146 7.07 20.07 -5.48
CA GLN A 146 7.34 20.91 -4.32
C GLN A 146 6.81 20.24 -3.05
N GLU A 147 7.64 20.14 -2.00
CA GLU A 147 7.25 19.55 -0.72
C GLU A 147 6.38 20.52 0.08
N PHE A 148 5.20 20.04 0.50
CA PHE A 148 4.27 20.71 1.40
C PHE A 148 4.25 19.97 2.74
N TYR A 149 3.68 20.61 3.74
CA TYR A 149 3.35 19.96 5.00
C TYR A 149 1.91 20.29 5.39
N LEU A 150 1.02 19.29 5.30
CA LEU A 150 -0.41 19.44 5.58
C LEU A 150 -0.76 18.88 6.96
N PRO A 151 -1.86 19.33 7.59
CA PRO A 151 -2.29 18.80 8.87
C PRO A 151 -2.72 17.33 8.74
N ALA A 152 -2.45 16.52 9.77
CA ALA A 152 -2.96 15.16 9.89
C ALA A 152 -4.38 15.11 10.50
N LEU A 153 -4.75 16.14 11.26
CA LEU A 153 -6.10 16.33 11.80
C LEU A 153 -6.89 17.21 10.84
N LEU A 154 -7.94 16.65 10.26
CA LEU A 154 -8.68 17.25 9.14
C LEU A 154 -10.11 17.59 9.52
N PRO A 155 -10.65 18.73 9.06
CA PRO A 155 -12.07 19.07 9.22
C PRO A 155 -12.94 18.20 8.29
N LYS A 156 -14.20 18.03 8.67
CA LYS A 156 -15.20 17.22 7.95
C LYS A 156 -15.58 17.81 6.58
N GLU A 157 -15.68 19.14 6.49
CA GLU A 157 -16.30 19.85 5.37
C GLU A 157 -15.66 19.52 4.01
N PRO A 158 -14.33 19.49 3.83
CA PRO A 158 -13.73 19.09 2.55
C PRO A 158 -14.11 17.66 2.14
N TRP A 159 -14.23 16.74 3.10
CA TRP A 159 -14.61 15.35 2.86
C TRP A 159 -16.08 15.19 2.50
N GLU A 160 -16.97 16.06 3.03
CA GLU A 160 -18.36 16.13 2.61
C GLU A 160 -18.50 16.65 1.18
N GLN A 161 -17.71 17.68 0.80
CA GLN A 161 -17.70 18.23 -0.55
C GLN A 161 -17.30 17.19 -1.60
N SER A 162 -16.35 16.33 -1.30
CA SER A 162 -15.95 15.21 -2.19
C SER A 162 -16.92 14.02 -2.14
N GLY A 163 -17.84 13.97 -1.18
CA GLY A 163 -18.71 12.83 -0.90
C GLY A 163 -18.03 11.67 -0.17
N ARG A 164 -16.75 11.81 0.18
CA ARG A 164 -15.97 10.72 0.81
C ARG A 164 -16.13 10.62 2.32
N TRP A 165 -16.77 11.62 2.97
CA TRP A 165 -17.05 11.49 4.41
C TRP A 165 -17.84 10.23 4.77
N THR A 166 -18.86 9.91 3.98
CA THR A 166 -19.64 8.67 4.10
C THR A 166 -19.04 7.53 3.30
N GLY A 167 -18.47 7.84 2.11
CA GLY A 167 -17.95 6.84 1.21
C GLY A 167 -16.74 6.03 1.72
N MET A 168 -15.97 6.57 2.69
CA MET A 168 -14.84 5.85 3.30
C MET A 168 -15.25 4.86 4.40
N GLY A 169 -16.54 4.83 4.78
CA GLY A 169 -17.04 3.88 5.78
C GLY A 169 -16.28 3.93 7.10
N ASP A 170 -16.12 2.77 7.73
CA ASP A 170 -15.47 2.61 9.04
C ASP A 170 -13.94 2.67 8.99
N ASN A 171 -13.34 2.66 7.80
CA ASN A 171 -11.88 2.81 7.65
C ASN A 171 -11.35 4.19 8.05
N MET A 172 -12.24 5.19 8.20
CA MET A 172 -11.88 6.54 8.62
C MET A 172 -11.98 6.71 10.13
N PHE A 173 -10.88 7.09 10.80
CA PHE A 173 -10.90 7.52 12.20
C PHE A 173 -11.61 8.87 12.32
N ARG A 174 -12.83 8.88 12.86
CA ARG A 174 -13.63 10.08 13.11
C ARG A 174 -13.59 10.45 14.58
N LEU A 175 -13.55 11.75 14.87
CA LEU A 175 -13.52 12.28 16.24
C LEU A 175 -14.29 13.61 16.32
N LYS A 176 -14.56 14.06 17.53
CA LYS A 176 -15.14 15.37 17.78
C LYS A 176 -14.19 16.21 18.62
N ASP A 177 -14.11 17.49 18.30
CA ASP A 177 -13.41 18.45 19.16
C ASP A 177 -14.24 18.77 20.42
N ARG A 178 -13.69 19.61 21.30
CA ARG A 178 -14.36 20.04 22.55
C ARG A 178 -15.65 20.84 22.32
N LYS A 179 -15.82 21.42 21.11
CA LYS A 179 -17.01 22.19 20.73
C LYS A 179 -18.03 21.36 19.97
N GLY A 180 -17.73 20.07 19.72
CA GLY A 180 -18.58 19.15 19.01
C GLY A 180 -18.42 19.14 17.50
N ALA A 181 -17.44 19.88 16.93
CA ALA A 181 -17.15 19.83 15.51
C ALA A 181 -16.58 18.46 15.10
N ASP A 182 -17.04 17.93 13.97
CA ASP A 182 -16.59 16.67 13.42
C ASP A 182 -15.24 16.84 12.73
N LEU A 183 -14.30 15.96 13.05
CA LEU A 183 -12.96 15.88 12.50
C LEU A 183 -12.64 14.44 12.10
N CYS A 184 -11.58 14.24 11.31
CA CYS A 184 -10.98 12.93 11.07
C CYS A 184 -9.47 12.98 11.09
N LEU A 185 -8.84 11.81 11.26
CA LEU A 185 -7.41 11.63 11.00
C LEU A 185 -7.20 11.36 9.51
N GLY A 186 -6.20 11.99 8.92
CA GLY A 186 -5.94 11.93 7.48
C GLY A 186 -5.60 10.53 6.98
N MET A 187 -6.46 9.95 6.15
CA MET A 187 -6.21 8.72 5.39
C MET A 187 -5.37 9.00 4.14
N THR A 188 -5.63 10.15 3.53
CA THR A 188 -5.08 10.70 2.29
C THR A 188 -5.44 12.19 2.23
N HIS A 189 -4.98 12.96 1.25
CA HIS A 189 -5.13 14.42 1.29
C HIS A 189 -5.60 15.05 -0.03
N GLU A 190 -6.31 14.32 -0.88
CA GLU A 190 -6.89 14.86 -2.13
C GLU A 190 -7.74 16.11 -1.85
N GLU A 191 -8.59 16.02 -0.82
CA GLU A 191 -9.50 17.10 -0.44
C GLU A 191 -8.74 18.34 0.04
N ILE A 192 -7.69 18.15 0.84
CA ILE A 192 -6.94 19.26 1.42
C ILE A 192 -6.10 19.96 0.35
N MET A 193 -5.43 19.18 -0.51
CA MET A 193 -4.70 19.73 -1.67
C MET A 193 -5.62 20.48 -2.61
N THR A 194 -6.81 19.93 -2.91
CA THR A 194 -7.81 20.59 -3.75
C THR A 194 -8.32 21.86 -3.11
N THR A 195 -8.49 21.90 -1.77
CA THR A 195 -8.89 23.13 -1.04
C THR A 195 -7.85 24.23 -1.23
N ILE A 196 -6.54 23.90 -1.12
CA ILE A 196 -5.46 24.86 -1.37
C ILE A 196 -5.47 25.30 -2.84
N ALA A 197 -5.55 24.36 -3.79
CA ALA A 197 -5.58 24.66 -5.20
C ALA A 197 -6.74 25.59 -5.57
N ARG A 198 -7.95 25.34 -5.04
CA ARG A 198 -9.12 26.21 -5.20
C ARG A 198 -8.88 27.63 -4.68
N SER A 199 -8.14 27.77 -3.59
CA SER A 199 -7.88 29.07 -2.96
C SER A 199 -6.77 29.85 -3.64
N GLU A 200 -5.75 29.17 -4.21
CA GLU A 200 -4.49 29.79 -4.63
C GLU A 200 -4.31 29.81 -6.16
N LEU A 201 -4.87 28.85 -6.90
CA LEU A 201 -4.75 28.80 -8.35
C LEU A 201 -5.85 29.64 -9.02
N ARG A 202 -5.47 30.55 -9.93
CA ARG A 202 -6.37 31.48 -10.60
C ARG A 202 -6.24 31.46 -12.12
N SER A 203 -5.12 30.99 -12.66
CA SER A 203 -4.80 31.08 -14.08
C SER A 203 -4.06 29.85 -14.58
N TYR A 204 -4.31 29.48 -15.84
CA TYR A 204 -3.56 28.43 -16.53
C TYR A 204 -2.03 28.64 -16.52
N LYS A 205 -1.57 29.90 -16.37
CA LYS A 205 -0.13 30.22 -16.27
C LYS A 205 0.54 29.66 -14.99
N GLN A 206 -0.27 29.30 -13.99
CA GLN A 206 0.21 28.69 -12.77
C GLN A 206 0.27 27.15 -12.86
N LEU A 207 -0.25 26.57 -13.95
CA LEU A 207 -0.26 25.14 -14.20
C LEU A 207 0.88 24.73 -15.18
N PRO A 208 1.42 23.51 -15.14
CA PRO A 208 1.08 22.46 -14.17
C PRO A 208 1.62 22.74 -12.77
N GLN A 209 1.00 22.15 -11.73
CA GLN A 209 1.53 22.09 -10.37
C GLN A 209 1.65 20.63 -9.94
N ILE A 210 2.76 20.31 -9.28
CA ILE A 210 3.00 19.02 -8.62
C ILE A 210 3.39 19.34 -7.18
N TRP A 211 2.52 19.00 -6.23
CA TRP A 211 2.72 19.23 -4.80
C TRP A 211 2.72 17.91 -4.06
N TYR A 212 3.69 17.66 -3.20
CA TYR A 212 3.78 16.42 -2.44
C TYR A 212 4.05 16.67 -0.96
N GLN A 213 3.78 15.66 -0.15
CA GLN A 213 4.18 15.61 1.25
C GLN A 213 4.66 14.23 1.63
N ILE A 214 5.41 14.14 2.74
CA ILE A 214 5.75 12.90 3.42
C ILE A 214 5.16 13.02 4.83
N GLN A 215 4.04 12.34 5.07
CA GLN A 215 3.22 12.56 6.24
C GLN A 215 2.62 11.26 6.77
N THR A 216 2.41 11.20 8.08
CA THR A 216 1.67 10.11 8.73
C THR A 216 0.23 10.04 8.22
N LYS A 217 -0.22 8.83 7.94
CA LYS A 217 -1.60 8.50 7.57
C LYS A 217 -2.20 7.54 8.58
N PHE A 218 -3.53 7.55 8.66
CA PHE A 218 -4.31 6.74 9.58
C PHE A 218 -5.43 6.04 8.82
N ARG A 219 -5.54 4.72 9.02
CA ARG A 219 -6.63 3.91 8.49
C ARG A 219 -7.09 2.95 9.57
N ASP A 220 -8.39 2.91 9.88
CA ASP A 220 -8.91 1.99 10.88
C ASP A 220 -9.07 0.60 10.29
N GLU A 221 -7.92 -0.01 9.99
CA GLU A 221 -7.87 -1.36 9.44
C GLU A 221 -8.53 -2.35 10.40
N PRO A 222 -9.54 -3.11 9.94
CA PRO A 222 -10.26 -4.06 10.80
C PRO A 222 -9.37 -5.23 11.21
N ARG A 223 -8.40 -5.62 10.38
CA ARG A 223 -7.50 -6.76 10.59
C ARG A 223 -6.05 -6.38 10.24
N PRO A 224 -5.37 -5.58 11.07
CA PRO A 224 -3.94 -5.35 10.88
C PRO A 224 -3.19 -6.66 10.99
N LYS A 225 -2.28 -6.93 10.05
CA LYS A 225 -1.49 -8.17 9.99
C LYS A 225 -0.17 -7.99 9.25
N SER A 226 0.67 -9.03 9.29
CA SER A 226 1.94 -9.05 8.54
C SER A 226 2.90 -7.89 8.89
N GLY A 227 2.95 -7.50 10.18
CA GLY A 227 3.83 -6.44 10.67
C GLY A 227 3.51 -5.09 10.04
N LEU A 228 4.48 -4.49 9.33
CA LEU A 228 4.33 -3.17 8.73
C LEU A 228 3.65 -3.18 7.35
N LEU A 229 3.23 -4.33 6.81
CA LEU A 229 2.54 -4.39 5.52
C LEU A 229 1.12 -3.83 5.60
N ARG A 230 0.40 -4.10 6.71
CA ARG A 230 -0.97 -3.63 6.90
C ARG A 230 -1.19 -3.12 8.32
N VAL A 231 -1.13 -1.80 8.47
CA VAL A 231 -1.10 -1.08 9.76
C VAL A 231 -2.15 0.02 9.82
N ARG A 232 -2.44 0.49 11.04
CA ARG A 232 -3.37 1.59 11.29
C ARG A 232 -2.73 2.96 11.20
N GLN A 233 -1.42 3.04 11.45
CA GLN A 233 -0.64 4.27 11.34
C GLN A 233 0.64 3.99 10.56
N PHE A 234 0.92 4.78 9.53
CA PHE A 234 2.08 4.62 8.64
C PHE A 234 2.46 5.95 7.99
N THR A 235 3.64 5.99 7.37
CA THR A 235 4.13 7.14 6.62
C THR A 235 3.87 6.94 5.13
N MET A 236 3.29 7.94 4.49
CA MET A 236 3.06 7.94 3.05
C MET A 236 3.73 9.18 2.44
N LYS A 237 4.43 9.01 1.32
CA LYS A 237 4.63 10.09 0.38
C LYS A 237 3.40 10.12 -0.52
N ASP A 238 2.64 11.18 -0.44
CA ASP A 238 1.52 11.44 -1.33
C ASP A 238 1.76 12.73 -2.12
N SER A 239 1.60 12.63 -3.44
CA SER A 239 1.78 13.72 -4.40
C SER A 239 0.50 13.92 -5.20
N TYR A 240 0.27 15.14 -5.64
CA TYR A 240 -0.92 15.55 -6.38
C TYR A 240 -0.52 16.46 -7.51
N SER A 241 -1.03 16.19 -8.71
CA SER A 241 -0.86 17.09 -9.84
C SER A 241 -2.16 17.84 -10.16
N PHE A 242 -2.00 19.08 -10.63
CA PHE A 242 -3.06 19.91 -11.20
C PHE A 242 -2.61 20.36 -12.57
N ASP A 243 -3.34 19.93 -13.58
CA ASP A 243 -3.02 20.14 -14.98
C ASP A 243 -4.19 20.84 -15.69
N ILE A 244 -3.92 21.51 -16.81
CA ILE A 244 -4.97 22.23 -17.56
C ILE A 244 -5.84 21.28 -18.37
N ASP A 245 -5.29 20.16 -18.83
CA ASP A 245 -5.96 19.21 -19.73
C ASP A 245 -5.39 17.78 -19.56
N LYS A 246 -5.96 16.84 -20.31
CA LYS A 246 -5.56 15.43 -20.30
C LYS A 246 -4.09 15.24 -20.71
N ALA A 247 -3.60 15.99 -21.67
CA ALA A 247 -2.22 15.89 -22.16
C ALA A 247 -1.23 16.35 -21.06
N GLY A 248 -1.59 17.36 -20.27
CA GLY A 248 -0.87 17.78 -19.09
C GLY A 248 -0.85 16.67 -18.02
N LEU A 249 -2.01 16.10 -17.69
CA LEU A 249 -2.13 15.00 -16.76
C LEU A 249 -1.31 13.78 -17.19
N ASP A 250 -1.30 13.44 -18.50
CA ASP A 250 -0.48 12.33 -19.01
C ASP A 250 1.01 12.58 -18.79
N LYS A 251 1.48 13.82 -18.97
CA LYS A 251 2.87 14.21 -18.67
C LYS A 251 3.17 14.08 -17.18
N SER A 252 2.31 14.58 -16.32
CA SER A 252 2.47 14.49 -14.86
C SER A 252 2.48 13.04 -14.38
N PHE A 253 1.64 12.18 -14.97
CA PHE A 253 1.59 10.75 -14.68
C PHE A 253 2.89 10.04 -15.09
N ASN A 254 3.38 10.28 -16.31
CA ASN A 254 4.61 9.68 -16.82
C ASN A 254 5.86 10.16 -16.04
N LEU A 255 5.87 11.42 -15.58
CA LEU A 255 6.94 11.91 -14.70
C LEU A 255 6.97 11.16 -13.38
N HIS A 256 5.80 10.89 -12.78
CA HIS A 256 5.72 10.11 -11.55
C HIS A 256 6.09 8.65 -11.77
N ASP A 257 5.69 8.02 -12.88
CA ASP A 257 6.13 6.65 -13.22
C ASP A 257 7.65 6.55 -13.26
N ALA A 258 8.31 7.46 -14.01
CA ALA A 258 9.77 7.47 -14.13
C ALA A 258 10.47 7.71 -12.78
N VAL A 259 9.95 8.64 -11.96
CA VAL A 259 10.51 8.93 -10.63
C VAL A 259 10.30 7.77 -9.66
N TYR A 260 9.15 7.09 -9.69
CA TYR A 260 8.88 5.93 -8.83
C TYR A 260 9.80 4.77 -9.15
N ARG A 261 9.99 4.44 -10.43
CA ARG A 261 10.97 3.42 -10.84
C ARG A 261 12.34 3.75 -10.25
N LYS A 262 12.78 4.98 -10.38
CA LYS A 262 14.07 5.42 -9.85
C LYS A 262 14.18 5.35 -8.33
N ILE A 263 13.10 5.69 -7.59
CA ILE A 263 13.03 5.56 -6.13
C ILE A 263 13.19 4.09 -5.73
N PHE A 264 12.41 3.20 -6.33
CA PHE A 264 12.40 1.78 -5.94
C PHE A 264 13.70 1.08 -6.33
N THR A 265 14.28 1.38 -7.51
CA THR A 265 15.61 0.90 -7.91
C THR A 265 16.69 1.37 -6.94
N ARG A 266 16.71 2.66 -6.56
CA ARG A 266 17.64 3.20 -5.56
C ARG A 266 17.47 2.58 -4.18
N CYS A 267 16.27 2.10 -3.85
CA CYS A 267 16.00 1.33 -2.64
C CYS A 267 16.35 -0.17 -2.78
N GLY A 268 16.85 -0.60 -3.93
CA GLY A 268 17.28 -1.98 -4.21
C GLY A 268 16.15 -3.00 -4.31
N LEU A 269 14.94 -2.55 -4.70
CA LEU A 269 13.78 -3.42 -4.86
C LEU A 269 13.69 -4.00 -6.26
N LYS A 270 13.31 -5.28 -6.34
CA LYS A 270 12.81 -5.90 -7.57
C LYS A 270 11.30 -5.73 -7.60
N PHE A 271 10.81 -4.99 -8.58
CA PHE A 271 9.40 -4.63 -8.69
C PHE A 271 8.89 -4.74 -10.12
N VAL A 272 7.59 -4.77 -10.27
CA VAL A 272 6.89 -4.71 -11.55
C VAL A 272 5.80 -3.63 -11.47
N ALA A 273 5.64 -2.86 -12.54
CA ALA A 273 4.52 -1.94 -12.67
C ALA A 273 3.35 -2.67 -13.36
N VAL A 274 2.18 -2.64 -12.75
CA VAL A 274 0.99 -3.38 -13.20
C VAL A 274 -0.20 -2.44 -13.41
N GLU A 275 -1.03 -2.73 -14.40
CA GLU A 275 -2.33 -2.07 -14.52
C GLU A 275 -3.23 -2.46 -13.36
N ALA A 276 -3.92 -1.47 -12.78
CA ALA A 276 -4.75 -1.64 -11.60
C ALA A 276 -6.13 -1.00 -11.75
N ASP A 277 -7.06 -1.41 -10.89
CA ASP A 277 -8.35 -0.74 -10.75
C ASP A 277 -8.23 0.53 -9.89
N SER A 278 -8.94 1.60 -10.26
CA SER A 278 -8.89 2.88 -9.53
C SER A 278 -9.77 2.89 -8.27
N GLY A 279 -10.64 1.92 -8.08
CA GLY A 279 -11.49 1.71 -6.91
C GLY A 279 -12.21 2.96 -6.41
N SER A 280 -12.24 3.15 -5.11
CA SER A 280 -12.89 4.30 -4.45
C SER A 280 -12.20 5.63 -4.74
N MET A 281 -10.94 5.63 -5.16
CA MET A 281 -10.22 6.83 -5.58
C MET A 281 -10.86 7.44 -6.83
N GLY A 282 -11.31 6.58 -7.74
CA GLY A 282 -11.89 6.96 -9.04
C GLY A 282 -10.82 7.39 -10.03
N GLY A 283 -11.26 7.75 -11.23
CA GLY A 283 -10.38 8.13 -12.32
C GLY A 283 -10.45 7.18 -13.50
N SER A 284 -9.66 7.44 -14.54
CA SER A 284 -9.71 6.71 -15.81
C SER A 284 -8.63 5.63 -15.94
N GLN A 285 -7.56 5.72 -15.15
CA GLN A 285 -6.40 4.83 -15.22
C GLN A 285 -5.64 4.86 -13.91
N SER A 286 -5.16 3.70 -13.46
CA SER A 286 -4.19 3.60 -12.37
C SER A 286 -3.14 2.52 -12.65
N GLN A 287 -1.99 2.66 -11.99
CA GLN A 287 -0.86 1.74 -12.08
C GLN A 287 -0.27 1.53 -10.70
N GLU A 288 -0.11 0.28 -10.31
CA GLU A 288 0.55 -0.13 -9.09
C GLU A 288 2.00 -0.55 -9.34
N PHE A 289 2.85 -0.31 -8.34
CA PHE A 289 4.20 -0.86 -8.29
C PHE A 289 4.22 -1.97 -7.25
N MET A 290 4.50 -3.19 -7.69
CA MET A 290 4.34 -4.41 -6.93
C MET A 290 5.67 -5.13 -6.74
N CYS A 291 5.92 -5.62 -5.54
CA CYS A 291 7.04 -6.51 -5.24
C CYS A 291 6.54 -7.93 -5.03
N TYR A 292 7.09 -8.90 -5.76
CA TYR A 292 6.78 -10.32 -5.55
C TYR A 292 7.26 -10.77 -4.17
N THR A 293 6.36 -11.35 -3.40
CA THR A 293 6.64 -11.97 -2.09
C THR A 293 5.48 -12.84 -1.65
N ASP A 294 5.77 -13.96 -0.99
CA ASP A 294 4.74 -14.84 -0.39
C ASP A 294 3.95 -14.16 0.73
N ALA A 295 4.51 -13.09 1.32
CA ALA A 295 3.84 -12.26 2.32
C ALA A 295 2.77 -11.33 1.72
N GLY A 296 2.72 -11.19 0.37
CA GLY A 296 1.75 -10.39 -0.35
C GLY A 296 0.34 -10.93 -0.25
N GLU A 297 -0.64 -10.03 -0.30
CA GLU A 297 -2.07 -10.35 -0.33
C GLU A 297 -2.65 -10.24 -1.74
N ASP A 298 -2.06 -9.39 -2.57
CA ASP A 298 -2.49 -9.13 -3.93
C ASP A 298 -1.94 -10.20 -4.87
N LEU A 299 -2.75 -10.57 -5.86
CA LEU A 299 -2.33 -11.49 -6.93
C LEU A 299 -2.12 -10.71 -8.21
N ILE A 300 -0.99 -10.93 -8.86
CA ILE A 300 -0.68 -10.36 -10.16
C ILE A 300 -0.46 -11.45 -11.20
N ALA A 301 -1.05 -11.24 -12.38
CA ALA A 301 -0.80 -12.06 -13.55
C ALA A 301 0.26 -11.39 -14.42
N SER A 302 1.34 -12.09 -14.76
CA SER A 302 2.41 -11.56 -15.59
C SER A 302 2.85 -12.52 -16.67
N CYS A 303 3.35 -11.98 -17.78
CA CYS A 303 3.91 -12.74 -18.88
C CYS A 303 5.44 -12.59 -18.92
N PRO A 304 6.20 -13.67 -18.70
CA PRO A 304 7.67 -13.59 -18.69
C PRO A 304 8.29 -13.32 -20.07
N VAL A 305 7.48 -13.41 -21.15
CA VAL A 305 7.99 -13.22 -22.54
C VAL A 305 7.94 -11.76 -22.97
N CYS A 306 6.83 -11.06 -22.71
CA CYS A 306 6.63 -9.68 -23.19
C CYS A 306 6.53 -8.64 -22.09
N GLY A 307 6.64 -9.02 -20.80
CA GLY A 307 6.54 -8.11 -19.68
C GLY A 307 5.12 -7.60 -19.38
N TYR A 308 4.06 -8.15 -20.02
CA TYR A 308 2.69 -7.83 -19.60
C TYR A 308 2.50 -8.19 -18.13
N ALA A 309 1.94 -7.26 -17.36
CA ALA A 309 1.59 -7.50 -15.97
C ALA A 309 0.35 -6.67 -15.58
N ALA A 310 -0.55 -7.29 -14.84
CA ALA A 310 -1.75 -6.64 -14.32
C ALA A 310 -2.15 -7.26 -12.97
N ASN A 311 -2.72 -6.46 -12.08
CA ASN A 311 -3.40 -6.97 -10.89
C ASN A 311 -4.52 -7.92 -11.33
N LEU A 312 -4.69 -9.03 -10.61
CA LEU A 312 -5.67 -10.08 -10.99
C LEU A 312 -7.09 -9.52 -11.12
N GLU A 313 -7.41 -8.47 -10.37
CA GLU A 313 -8.69 -7.76 -10.46
C GLU A 313 -8.94 -7.15 -11.86
N LYS A 314 -7.89 -6.88 -12.64
CA LYS A 314 -7.96 -6.27 -13.97
C LYS A 314 -7.35 -7.11 -15.08
N ALA A 315 -6.57 -8.13 -14.72
CA ALA A 315 -5.86 -8.96 -15.68
C ALA A 315 -6.79 -9.60 -16.70
N THR A 316 -6.38 -9.61 -17.95
CA THR A 316 -7.02 -10.32 -19.06
C THR A 316 -6.11 -11.42 -19.59
N SER A 317 -6.65 -12.38 -20.31
CA SER A 317 -5.86 -13.45 -20.92
C SER A 317 -6.49 -13.92 -22.23
N ARG A 318 -5.68 -14.58 -23.03
CA ARG A 318 -6.14 -15.30 -24.20
C ARG A 318 -6.40 -16.76 -23.82
N LEU A 319 -7.65 -17.20 -24.04
CA LEU A 319 -8.05 -18.58 -23.81
C LEU A 319 -7.65 -19.46 -25.01
N ASP A 320 -7.18 -20.66 -24.69
CA ASP A 320 -6.98 -21.68 -25.72
C ASP A 320 -8.34 -22.14 -26.25
N PRO A 321 -8.47 -22.44 -27.56
CA PRO A 321 -9.70 -22.97 -28.15
C PRO A 321 -10.13 -24.25 -27.44
N ILE A 322 -11.43 -24.38 -27.16
CA ILE A 322 -12.03 -25.59 -26.59
C ILE A 322 -12.77 -26.33 -27.69
N VAL A 323 -12.63 -27.65 -27.72
CA VAL A 323 -13.41 -28.52 -28.61
C VAL A 323 -14.86 -28.51 -28.12
N GLU A 324 -15.77 -28.10 -28.99
CA GLU A 324 -17.21 -28.12 -28.72
C GLU A 324 -17.73 -29.55 -28.60
N MET A 325 -18.73 -29.76 -27.74
CA MET A 325 -19.38 -31.05 -27.60
C MET A 325 -20.28 -31.32 -28.80
N GLU A 326 -20.30 -32.54 -29.25
CA GLU A 326 -21.31 -32.99 -30.22
C GLU A 326 -22.71 -32.99 -29.59
N PRO A 327 -23.71 -32.46 -30.27
CA PRO A 327 -25.06 -32.47 -29.73
C PRO A 327 -25.61 -33.89 -29.59
N THR A 328 -26.45 -34.11 -28.61
CA THR A 328 -27.18 -35.37 -28.45
C THR A 328 -28.62 -35.18 -28.89
N GLY A 329 -29.25 -36.27 -29.36
CA GLY A 329 -30.65 -36.24 -29.79
C GLY A 329 -30.89 -35.27 -30.97
N ASP A 330 -31.86 -34.38 -30.83
CA ASP A 330 -32.20 -33.34 -31.81
C ASP A 330 -31.38 -32.06 -31.66
N GLY A 331 -30.43 -32.03 -30.71
CA GLY A 331 -29.58 -30.87 -30.43
C GLY A 331 -30.26 -29.75 -29.65
N LEU A 332 -31.48 -29.92 -29.19
CA LEU A 332 -32.19 -29.00 -28.30
C LEU A 332 -31.85 -29.26 -26.84
N PRO A 333 -32.09 -28.27 -25.94
CA PRO A 333 -31.85 -28.45 -24.51
C PRO A 333 -32.61 -29.66 -23.96
N GLU A 334 -31.88 -30.59 -23.38
CA GLU A 334 -32.42 -31.84 -22.81
C GLU A 334 -32.23 -31.85 -21.30
N LEU A 335 -33.33 -32.13 -20.56
CA LEU A 335 -33.30 -32.19 -19.09
C LEU A 335 -32.78 -33.59 -18.65
N VAL A 336 -31.70 -33.58 -17.87
CA VAL A 336 -31.03 -34.80 -17.40
C VAL A 336 -31.06 -34.83 -15.88
N HIS A 337 -31.44 -35.99 -15.30
CA HIS A 337 -31.38 -36.21 -13.85
C HIS A 337 -29.94 -36.49 -13.40
N THR A 338 -29.40 -35.65 -12.53
CA THR A 338 -27.99 -35.63 -12.07
C THR A 338 -27.95 -35.61 -10.54
N PRO A 339 -28.33 -36.72 -9.88
CA PRO A 339 -28.51 -36.77 -8.44
C PRO A 339 -27.19 -36.48 -7.71
N GLY A 340 -27.20 -35.48 -6.78
CA GLY A 340 -26.07 -35.11 -5.97
C GLY A 340 -24.95 -34.34 -6.70
N CYS A 341 -25.10 -34.01 -8.00
CA CYS A 341 -24.10 -33.29 -8.80
C CYS A 341 -24.29 -31.75 -8.62
N GLY A 342 -23.99 -31.22 -7.47
CA GLY A 342 -24.09 -29.77 -7.19
C GLY A 342 -22.83 -28.95 -7.46
N ALA A 343 -21.68 -29.59 -7.64
CA ALA A 343 -20.40 -28.91 -7.94
C ALA A 343 -20.02 -29.19 -9.42
N ILE A 344 -19.29 -28.23 -10.02
CA ILE A 344 -18.82 -28.31 -11.43
C ILE A 344 -18.05 -29.61 -11.69
N ALA A 345 -17.18 -30.03 -10.77
CA ALA A 345 -16.41 -31.26 -10.91
C ALA A 345 -17.30 -32.52 -10.98
N ASP A 346 -18.39 -32.56 -10.18
CA ASP A 346 -19.36 -33.67 -10.17
C ASP A 346 -20.15 -33.71 -11.48
N VAL A 347 -20.57 -32.53 -11.97
CA VAL A 347 -21.27 -32.39 -13.27
C VAL A 347 -20.36 -32.84 -14.41
N ALA A 348 -19.11 -32.37 -14.44
CA ALA A 348 -18.12 -32.73 -15.44
C ALA A 348 -17.85 -34.25 -15.46
N ALA A 349 -17.72 -34.86 -14.28
CA ALA A 349 -17.52 -36.30 -14.12
C ALA A 349 -18.77 -37.12 -14.61
N PHE A 350 -19.97 -36.65 -14.24
CA PHE A 350 -21.22 -37.30 -14.64
C PHE A 350 -21.42 -37.33 -16.16
N PHE A 351 -21.24 -36.17 -16.81
CA PHE A 351 -21.38 -36.06 -18.27
C PHE A 351 -20.11 -36.48 -19.04
N LYS A 352 -18.97 -36.74 -18.34
CA LYS A 352 -17.67 -37.07 -18.94
C LYS A 352 -17.17 -35.97 -19.90
N ILE A 353 -17.24 -34.72 -19.42
CA ILE A 353 -16.87 -33.52 -20.16
C ILE A 353 -15.76 -32.78 -19.43
N ALA A 354 -15.11 -31.84 -20.12
CA ALA A 354 -14.24 -30.87 -19.47
C ALA A 354 -15.08 -29.86 -18.67
N GLU A 355 -14.59 -29.41 -17.52
CA GLU A 355 -15.26 -28.38 -16.68
C GLU A 355 -15.60 -27.10 -17.48
N GLY A 356 -14.75 -26.73 -18.45
CA GLY A 356 -15.00 -25.59 -19.34
C GLY A 356 -16.16 -25.78 -20.33
N SER A 357 -16.77 -26.97 -20.40
CA SER A 357 -18.00 -27.26 -21.18
C SER A 357 -19.27 -27.20 -20.33
N ASP A 358 -19.14 -26.89 -19.04
CA ASP A 358 -20.24 -26.56 -18.15
C ASP A 358 -20.34 -25.04 -17.97
N ILE A 359 -21.55 -24.51 -17.79
CA ILE A 359 -21.82 -23.11 -17.50
C ILE A 359 -22.12 -22.96 -16.01
N LYS A 360 -21.25 -22.28 -15.30
CA LYS A 360 -21.37 -21.99 -13.87
C LYS A 360 -22.18 -20.72 -13.65
N CYS A 361 -23.08 -20.76 -12.69
CA CYS A 361 -23.82 -19.58 -12.21
C CYS A 361 -23.30 -19.14 -10.84
N VAL A 362 -23.05 -17.82 -10.68
CA VAL A 362 -22.87 -17.19 -9.38
C VAL A 362 -23.82 -16.00 -9.28
N ALA A 363 -24.65 -16.00 -8.25
CA ALA A 363 -25.74 -15.03 -8.09
C ALA A 363 -25.41 -14.00 -7.02
N TYR A 364 -25.55 -12.73 -7.35
CA TYR A 364 -25.24 -11.59 -6.49
C TYR A 364 -26.41 -10.62 -6.38
N MET A 365 -26.41 -9.85 -5.30
CA MET A 365 -27.11 -8.57 -5.22
C MET A 365 -26.10 -7.43 -5.40
N ALA A 366 -26.39 -6.51 -6.30
CA ALA A 366 -25.59 -5.32 -6.54
C ALA A 366 -26.30 -4.05 -6.06
N LEU A 367 -25.58 -3.23 -5.32
CA LEU A 367 -26.08 -1.94 -4.81
C LEU A 367 -25.97 -0.88 -5.90
N LYS A 368 -27.09 -0.27 -6.28
CA LYS A 368 -27.16 0.94 -7.10
C LYS A 368 -27.35 2.16 -6.21
N ARG A 369 -26.40 3.09 -6.23
CA ARG A 369 -26.54 4.34 -5.49
C ARG A 369 -27.64 5.21 -6.10
N GLY A 370 -28.50 5.72 -5.25
CA GLY A 370 -29.53 6.67 -5.64
C GLY A 370 -28.91 8.01 -6.07
N ALA A 371 -29.47 8.66 -7.09
CA ALA A 371 -29.15 10.06 -7.39
C ALA A 371 -29.55 10.96 -6.21
N ALA A 372 -29.03 12.20 -6.16
CA ALA A 372 -29.29 13.13 -5.06
C ALA A 372 -30.78 13.17 -4.66
N GLY A 373 -31.07 12.78 -3.43
CA GLY A 373 -32.44 12.70 -2.88
C GLY A 373 -33.19 11.38 -3.11
N LYS A 374 -32.55 10.35 -3.71
CA LYS A 374 -33.10 9.00 -3.85
C LYS A 374 -32.32 8.02 -2.96
N SER A 375 -33.03 7.02 -2.46
CA SER A 375 -32.41 5.93 -1.69
C SER A 375 -31.62 4.98 -2.59
N ASP A 376 -30.58 4.36 -2.02
CA ASP A 376 -29.85 3.25 -2.62
C ASP A 376 -30.77 2.04 -2.78
N THR A 377 -30.58 1.26 -3.84
CA THR A 377 -31.40 0.07 -4.14
C THR A 377 -30.53 -1.14 -4.48
N TRP A 378 -30.95 -2.30 -4.01
CA TRP A 378 -30.31 -3.58 -4.33
C TRP A 378 -31.02 -4.24 -5.53
N HIS A 379 -30.24 -4.71 -6.49
CA HIS A 379 -30.71 -5.36 -7.72
C HIS A 379 -30.06 -6.75 -7.87
N GLY A 380 -30.84 -7.73 -8.37
CA GLY A 380 -30.35 -9.06 -8.65
C GLY A 380 -29.40 -9.07 -9.85
N VAL A 381 -28.28 -9.77 -9.72
CA VAL A 381 -27.28 -10.00 -10.78
C VAL A 381 -26.98 -11.50 -10.85
N ALA A 382 -27.21 -12.12 -12.00
CA ALA A 382 -26.81 -13.48 -12.31
C ALA A 382 -25.60 -13.46 -13.25
N SER A 383 -24.47 -13.96 -12.80
CA SER A 383 -23.25 -14.07 -13.61
C SER A 383 -23.07 -15.51 -14.10
N PHE A 384 -22.85 -15.68 -15.40
CA PHE A 384 -22.62 -16.95 -16.05
C PHE A 384 -21.26 -16.97 -16.72
N LEU A 385 -20.48 -18.01 -16.46
CA LEU A 385 -19.13 -18.17 -16.99
C LEU A 385 -18.80 -19.65 -17.13
N ARG A 386 -17.70 -20.00 -17.78
CA ARG A 386 -17.22 -21.38 -17.90
C ARG A 386 -16.98 -21.99 -16.53
N GLY A 387 -17.25 -23.27 -16.36
CA GLY A 387 -17.10 -23.97 -15.10
C GLY A 387 -15.68 -23.95 -14.52
N ASP A 388 -14.66 -23.96 -15.37
CA ASP A 388 -13.23 -23.89 -14.99
C ASP A 388 -12.74 -22.50 -14.58
N HIS A 389 -13.61 -21.46 -14.59
CA HIS A 389 -13.27 -20.11 -14.18
C HIS A 389 -13.95 -19.67 -12.89
N GLN A 390 -13.40 -18.64 -12.24
CA GLN A 390 -13.99 -17.96 -11.10
C GLN A 390 -14.45 -16.55 -11.51
N VAL A 391 -15.56 -16.09 -10.91
CA VAL A 391 -16.00 -14.70 -11.08
C VAL A 391 -14.97 -13.76 -10.46
N ASN A 392 -14.64 -12.70 -11.18
CA ASN A 392 -13.93 -11.56 -10.66
C ASN A 392 -14.96 -10.50 -10.25
N GLU A 393 -15.18 -10.34 -8.96
CA GLU A 393 -16.22 -9.44 -8.43
C GLU A 393 -15.97 -7.98 -8.80
N THR A 394 -14.71 -7.55 -8.88
CA THR A 394 -14.34 -6.18 -9.29
C THR A 394 -14.72 -5.93 -10.75
N LYS A 395 -14.40 -6.87 -11.66
CA LYS A 395 -14.80 -6.77 -13.07
C LYS A 395 -16.31 -6.80 -13.22
N LEU A 396 -17.00 -7.71 -12.51
CA LEU A 396 -18.46 -7.82 -12.55
C LEU A 396 -19.11 -6.54 -12.05
N LEU A 397 -18.65 -6.00 -10.93
CA LEU A 397 -19.15 -4.75 -10.36
C LEU A 397 -18.99 -3.56 -11.31
N GLY A 398 -17.81 -3.45 -11.93
CA GLY A 398 -17.53 -2.46 -12.98
C GLY A 398 -18.43 -2.62 -14.20
N ALA A 399 -18.67 -3.84 -14.67
CA ALA A 399 -19.50 -4.12 -15.83
C ALA A 399 -20.98 -3.75 -15.61
N VAL A 400 -21.52 -3.99 -14.41
CA VAL A 400 -22.93 -3.65 -14.10
C VAL A 400 -23.10 -2.21 -13.62
N GLY A 401 -22.01 -1.48 -13.30
CA GLY A 401 -22.07 -0.12 -12.77
C GLY A 401 -22.62 -0.03 -11.35
N GLY A 402 -22.39 -1.06 -10.53
CA GLY A 402 -22.80 -1.13 -9.13
C GLY A 402 -21.79 -0.43 -8.20
N ALA A 403 -22.20 -0.24 -6.94
CA ALA A 403 -21.36 0.33 -5.89
C ALA A 403 -20.84 -0.73 -4.91
N GLU A 404 -21.56 -1.85 -4.78
CA GLU A 404 -21.24 -2.95 -3.86
C GLU A 404 -21.87 -4.24 -4.37
N LEU A 405 -21.21 -5.37 -4.13
CA LEU A 405 -21.73 -6.72 -4.40
C LEU A 405 -21.81 -7.53 -3.10
N ARG A 406 -22.85 -8.35 -2.99
CA ARG A 406 -22.93 -9.47 -2.03
C ARG A 406 -23.60 -10.67 -2.67
N THR A 407 -23.28 -11.85 -2.22
CA THR A 407 -23.95 -13.08 -2.68
C THR A 407 -25.44 -13.06 -2.32
N MET A 408 -26.29 -13.62 -3.20
CA MET A 408 -27.72 -13.77 -2.93
C MET A 408 -27.98 -14.74 -1.76
N GLN A 409 -28.97 -14.42 -0.97
CA GLN A 409 -29.49 -15.31 0.08
C GLN A 409 -30.51 -16.29 -0.54
N ALA A 410 -30.90 -17.33 0.23
CA ALA A 410 -31.76 -18.40 -0.26
C ALA A 410 -33.15 -17.92 -0.74
N ASP A 411 -33.72 -16.93 -0.07
CA ASP A 411 -34.99 -16.30 -0.43
C ASP A 411 -34.88 -15.48 -1.74
N GLU A 412 -33.76 -14.79 -1.93
CA GLU A 412 -33.47 -14.06 -3.17
C GLU A 412 -33.25 -15.02 -4.35
N LEU A 413 -32.53 -16.15 -4.13
CA LEU A 413 -32.40 -17.19 -5.14
C LEU A 413 -33.76 -17.77 -5.54
N ALA A 414 -34.63 -18.04 -4.57
CA ALA A 414 -36.00 -18.52 -4.84
C ALA A 414 -36.79 -17.49 -5.66
N GLN A 415 -36.64 -16.20 -5.36
CA GLN A 415 -37.35 -15.13 -6.08
C GLN A 415 -36.90 -15.01 -7.55
N TYR A 416 -35.60 -15.06 -7.83
CA TYR A 416 -35.08 -14.81 -9.18
C TYR A 416 -34.95 -16.05 -10.04
N PHE A 417 -34.60 -17.21 -9.46
CA PHE A 417 -34.31 -18.45 -10.21
C PHE A 417 -35.41 -19.52 -10.04
N ASN A 418 -36.18 -19.46 -8.97
CA ASN A 418 -37.07 -20.54 -8.56
C ASN A 418 -36.37 -21.91 -8.45
N GLY A 419 -35.08 -21.88 -8.03
CA GLY A 419 -34.22 -23.05 -7.96
C GLY A 419 -33.19 -22.99 -6.84
N PRO A 420 -32.68 -24.15 -6.38
CA PRO A 420 -31.69 -24.19 -5.31
C PRO A 420 -30.27 -23.88 -5.80
N ALA A 421 -29.42 -23.39 -4.90
CA ALA A 421 -27.99 -23.25 -5.13
C ALA A 421 -27.38 -24.59 -5.61
N GLY A 422 -26.38 -24.54 -6.48
CA GLY A 422 -25.74 -25.71 -7.11
C GLY A 422 -26.41 -26.18 -8.41
N PHE A 423 -27.65 -25.74 -8.70
CA PHE A 423 -28.41 -26.15 -9.88
C PHE A 423 -28.97 -24.97 -10.68
N LEU A 424 -28.38 -23.77 -10.48
CA LEU A 424 -28.83 -22.53 -11.13
C LEU A 424 -28.37 -22.48 -12.61
N GLY A 425 -29.27 -22.04 -13.48
CA GLY A 425 -28.99 -21.91 -14.91
C GLY A 425 -29.71 -20.74 -15.58
N PRO A 426 -29.27 -20.33 -16.78
CA PRO A 426 -29.81 -19.16 -17.46
C PRO A 426 -31.08 -19.42 -18.25
N VAL A 427 -31.38 -20.68 -18.57
CA VAL A 427 -32.54 -21.05 -19.42
C VAL A 427 -33.84 -20.76 -18.69
N GLY A 428 -34.71 -19.97 -19.31
CA GLY A 428 -35.99 -19.56 -18.74
C GLY A 428 -35.93 -18.26 -17.92
N LEU A 429 -34.75 -17.72 -17.67
CA LEU A 429 -34.61 -16.40 -17.02
C LEU A 429 -35.04 -15.26 -17.98
N LYS A 430 -35.55 -14.20 -17.40
CA LYS A 430 -35.90 -12.96 -18.13
C LYS A 430 -34.91 -11.85 -17.76
N PRO A 431 -33.90 -11.59 -18.63
CA PRO A 431 -32.92 -10.54 -18.34
C PRO A 431 -33.57 -9.16 -18.37
N SER A 432 -33.10 -8.27 -17.47
CA SER A 432 -33.43 -6.85 -17.50
C SER A 432 -32.93 -6.18 -18.79
N ALA A 433 -33.59 -5.10 -19.23
CA ALA A 433 -33.20 -4.38 -20.45
C ALA A 433 -31.84 -3.69 -20.35
N LYS A 434 -31.50 -3.24 -19.12
CA LYS A 434 -30.21 -2.63 -18.79
C LYS A 434 -29.75 -3.08 -17.41
N PRO A 435 -28.43 -2.99 -17.14
CA PRO A 435 -27.90 -3.33 -15.83
C PRO A 435 -28.54 -2.51 -14.69
N LEU A 436 -28.83 -3.20 -13.57
CA LEU A 436 -29.38 -2.61 -12.36
C LEU A 436 -30.68 -1.79 -12.60
N GLU A 437 -31.53 -2.29 -13.48
CA GLU A 437 -32.94 -1.85 -13.66
C GLU A 437 -33.89 -2.92 -13.10
N ASP A 438 -35.20 -2.73 -13.24
CA ASP A 438 -36.20 -3.68 -12.77
C ASP A 438 -36.00 -5.05 -13.41
N GLY A 439 -35.96 -6.08 -12.56
CA GLY A 439 -35.72 -7.45 -12.96
C GLY A 439 -34.34 -7.97 -12.61
N LEU A 440 -33.91 -9.07 -13.24
CA LEU A 440 -32.62 -9.71 -13.02
C LEU A 440 -31.62 -9.27 -14.09
N THR A 441 -30.51 -8.66 -13.69
CA THR A 441 -29.39 -8.40 -14.59
C THR A 441 -28.66 -9.71 -14.87
N VAL A 442 -28.73 -10.21 -16.10
CA VAL A 442 -28.03 -11.40 -16.54
C VAL A 442 -26.74 -11.00 -17.24
N VAL A 443 -25.60 -11.37 -16.68
CA VAL A 443 -24.26 -11.10 -17.21
C VAL A 443 -23.64 -12.41 -17.68
N VAL A 444 -23.14 -12.43 -18.91
CA VAL A 444 -22.45 -13.56 -19.51
C VAL A 444 -20.99 -13.20 -19.73
N ASP A 445 -20.06 -14.07 -19.31
CA ASP A 445 -18.66 -13.91 -19.66
C ASP A 445 -18.46 -14.03 -21.18
N GLN A 446 -17.63 -13.16 -21.76
CA GLN A 446 -17.37 -13.14 -23.21
C GLN A 446 -16.90 -14.49 -23.75
N SER A 447 -16.25 -15.32 -22.94
CA SER A 447 -15.81 -16.65 -23.33
C SER A 447 -16.96 -17.64 -23.64
N LEU A 448 -18.21 -17.29 -23.31
CA LEU A 448 -19.39 -18.10 -23.59
C LEU A 448 -20.10 -17.70 -24.88
N GLU A 449 -19.89 -16.50 -25.45
CA GLU A 449 -20.69 -15.99 -26.59
C GLU A 449 -20.67 -16.86 -27.82
N SER A 450 -19.57 -17.55 -28.11
CA SER A 450 -19.42 -18.41 -29.27
C SER A 450 -19.57 -19.90 -28.98
N ARG A 451 -19.87 -20.29 -27.74
CA ARG A 451 -19.93 -21.69 -27.29
C ARG A 451 -21.23 -22.36 -27.71
N LYS A 452 -21.20 -23.69 -27.81
CA LYS A 452 -22.35 -24.51 -28.23
C LYS A 452 -22.44 -25.80 -27.40
N ASN A 453 -23.66 -26.37 -27.33
CA ASN A 453 -23.94 -27.66 -26.77
C ASN A 453 -23.43 -27.86 -25.32
N MET A 454 -23.42 -26.81 -24.52
CA MET A 454 -22.91 -26.83 -23.16
C MET A 454 -23.88 -27.49 -22.17
N VAL A 455 -23.37 -27.84 -20.99
CA VAL A 455 -24.18 -28.28 -19.85
C VAL A 455 -24.41 -27.06 -18.93
N VAL A 456 -25.56 -27.03 -18.22
CA VAL A 456 -25.90 -25.97 -17.29
C VAL A 456 -26.95 -26.42 -16.27
N GLY A 457 -27.01 -25.83 -15.11
CA GLY A 457 -28.07 -26.06 -14.12
C GLY A 457 -29.48 -25.83 -14.70
N ALA A 458 -30.45 -26.63 -14.27
CA ALA A 458 -31.83 -26.58 -14.78
C ALA A 458 -32.79 -25.79 -13.87
N ASN A 459 -32.28 -25.02 -12.88
CA ASN A 459 -33.08 -24.38 -11.83
C ASN A 459 -33.99 -25.38 -11.05
N LYS A 460 -33.56 -26.63 -10.98
CA LYS A 460 -34.26 -27.71 -10.34
C LYS A 460 -33.30 -28.66 -9.63
N LEU A 461 -33.61 -29.01 -8.39
CA LEU A 461 -32.77 -29.89 -7.56
C LEU A 461 -32.48 -31.21 -8.33
N ASP A 462 -31.18 -31.58 -8.39
CA ASP A 462 -30.69 -32.79 -9.02
C ASP A 462 -30.94 -32.88 -10.54
N TYR A 463 -31.02 -31.72 -11.23
CA TYR A 463 -31.19 -31.70 -12.69
C TYR A 463 -30.28 -30.66 -13.35
N HIS A 464 -29.77 -31.05 -14.53
CA HIS A 464 -29.06 -30.17 -15.46
C HIS A 464 -29.67 -30.25 -16.85
N LEU A 465 -29.40 -29.22 -17.68
CA LEU A 465 -29.69 -29.22 -19.11
C LEU A 465 -28.39 -29.46 -19.87
N ARG A 466 -28.41 -30.33 -20.88
CA ARG A 466 -27.36 -30.47 -21.89
C ARG A 466 -27.80 -29.90 -23.25
N ASN A 467 -26.87 -29.76 -24.20
CA ASN A 467 -27.07 -29.15 -25.54
C ASN A 467 -27.46 -27.65 -25.46
N VAL A 468 -27.16 -26.95 -24.40
CA VAL A 468 -27.49 -25.54 -24.25
C VAL A 468 -26.50 -24.67 -25.03
N THR A 469 -27.02 -23.80 -25.89
CA THR A 469 -26.23 -22.88 -26.71
C THR A 469 -26.58 -21.44 -26.36
N PRO A 470 -25.61 -20.64 -25.83
CA PRO A 470 -25.81 -19.22 -25.57
C PRO A 470 -26.35 -18.47 -26.80
N GLY A 471 -27.27 -17.53 -26.59
CA GLY A 471 -27.92 -16.77 -27.67
C GLY A 471 -29.04 -17.49 -28.40
N ARG A 472 -29.05 -18.83 -28.41
CA ARG A 472 -30.17 -19.61 -28.90
C ARG A 472 -31.18 -19.92 -27.79
N ASP A 473 -30.69 -20.44 -26.67
CA ASP A 473 -31.53 -21.00 -25.60
C ASP A 473 -31.75 -20.08 -24.42
N PHE A 474 -30.93 -19.07 -24.32
CA PHE A 474 -31.10 -17.99 -23.34
C PHE A 474 -30.47 -16.67 -23.83
N ALA A 475 -30.99 -15.56 -23.31
CA ALA A 475 -30.48 -14.23 -23.58
C ALA A 475 -29.86 -13.63 -22.32
N TRP A 476 -29.14 -12.51 -22.45
CA TRP A 476 -28.49 -11.81 -21.37
C TRP A 476 -28.68 -10.28 -21.46
N THR A 477 -28.47 -9.59 -20.36
CA THR A 477 -28.49 -8.12 -20.32
C THR A 477 -27.22 -7.54 -20.93
N LEU A 478 -26.05 -8.14 -20.62
CA LEU A 478 -24.75 -7.75 -21.19
C LEU A 478 -23.77 -8.93 -21.20
N ALA A 479 -22.82 -8.89 -22.15
CA ALA A 479 -21.64 -9.73 -22.16
C ALA A 479 -20.41 -8.89 -21.79
N ALA A 480 -19.56 -9.39 -20.90
CA ALA A 480 -18.35 -8.71 -20.44
C ALA A 480 -17.28 -9.71 -20.00
N ASP A 481 -16.01 -9.30 -19.95
CA ASP A 481 -14.97 -10.07 -19.26
C ASP A 481 -15.19 -9.95 -17.74
N ILE A 482 -15.72 -11.01 -17.12
CA ILE A 482 -16.05 -11.06 -15.70
C ILE A 482 -15.31 -12.17 -14.95
N ARG A 483 -14.35 -12.82 -15.60
CA ARG A 483 -13.60 -13.94 -15.02
C ARG A 483 -12.25 -13.50 -14.45
N SER A 484 -11.78 -14.22 -13.44
CA SER A 484 -10.39 -14.18 -13.02
C SER A 484 -9.52 -14.96 -14.01
N VAL A 485 -8.30 -14.51 -14.23
CA VAL A 485 -7.30 -15.20 -15.04
C VAL A 485 -6.74 -16.38 -14.25
N ASN A 486 -6.53 -17.51 -14.91
CA ASN A 486 -5.84 -18.67 -14.34
C ASN A 486 -4.37 -18.71 -14.78
N GLU A 487 -3.51 -19.28 -13.94
CA GLU A 487 -2.12 -19.56 -14.30
C GLU A 487 -2.05 -20.47 -15.54
N GLY A 488 -1.11 -20.21 -16.45
CA GLY A 488 -0.91 -20.98 -17.67
C GLY A 488 -1.80 -20.57 -18.84
N GLU A 489 -2.76 -19.63 -18.68
CA GLU A 489 -3.51 -19.05 -19.80
C GLU A 489 -2.59 -18.21 -20.71
N GLY A 490 -3.01 -18.03 -21.97
CA GLY A 490 -2.23 -17.28 -22.95
C GLY A 490 -2.11 -15.79 -22.62
N CYS A 491 -0.98 -15.19 -22.93
CA CYS A 491 -0.79 -13.74 -22.81
C CYS A 491 -1.82 -12.99 -23.69
N PRO A 492 -2.46 -11.91 -23.19
CA PRO A 492 -3.43 -11.13 -23.95
C PRO A 492 -2.81 -10.23 -25.01
N LYS A 493 -1.49 -9.99 -24.97
CA LYS A 493 -0.81 -9.13 -25.95
C LYS A 493 -0.77 -9.79 -27.33
N ASP A 494 -1.16 -9.05 -28.35
CA ASP A 494 -1.14 -9.50 -29.73
C ASP A 494 0.24 -9.99 -30.14
N GLY A 495 0.28 -11.17 -30.78
CA GLY A 495 1.51 -11.80 -31.26
C GLY A 495 2.39 -12.43 -30.17
N CYS A 496 2.04 -12.31 -28.88
CA CYS A 496 2.80 -12.95 -27.81
C CYS A 496 2.38 -14.40 -27.62
N SER A 497 3.33 -15.34 -27.64
CA SER A 497 3.12 -16.75 -27.38
C SER A 497 3.26 -17.15 -25.91
N GLY A 498 3.57 -16.19 -25.02
CA GLY A 498 3.81 -16.43 -23.60
C GLY A 498 2.57 -16.94 -22.88
N LYS A 499 2.80 -17.67 -21.79
CA LYS A 499 1.78 -18.10 -20.82
C LYS A 499 1.89 -17.22 -19.58
N LEU A 500 0.74 -16.93 -18.95
CA LEU A 500 0.68 -16.12 -17.75
C LEU A 500 1.10 -16.92 -16.52
N VAL A 501 1.85 -16.26 -15.65
CA VAL A 501 2.21 -16.71 -14.29
C VAL A 501 1.46 -15.86 -13.29
N VAL A 502 0.87 -16.49 -12.29
CA VAL A 502 0.17 -15.79 -11.21
C VAL A 502 0.99 -15.86 -9.92
N GLY A 503 1.32 -14.73 -9.35
CA GLY A 503 2.15 -14.64 -8.15
C GLY A 503 1.58 -13.69 -7.12
N LYS A 504 1.91 -13.94 -5.83
CA LYS A 504 1.61 -13.02 -4.74
C LYS A 504 2.55 -11.84 -4.76
N ALA A 505 2.04 -10.67 -4.45
CA ALA A 505 2.81 -9.44 -4.41
C ALA A 505 2.30 -8.48 -3.33
N VAL A 506 3.14 -7.51 -2.99
CA VAL A 506 2.79 -6.38 -2.13
C VAL A 506 2.90 -5.08 -2.91
N GLU A 507 1.89 -4.23 -2.81
CA GLU A 507 1.88 -2.88 -3.37
C GLU A 507 2.82 -1.98 -2.55
N ILE A 508 3.79 -1.35 -3.23
CA ILE A 508 4.73 -0.38 -2.65
C ILE A 508 4.44 1.06 -3.05
N GLY A 509 3.72 1.25 -4.16
CA GLY A 509 3.29 2.55 -4.64
C GLY A 509 2.17 2.43 -5.66
N HIS A 510 1.38 3.49 -5.79
CA HIS A 510 0.24 3.56 -6.69
C HIS A 510 0.10 4.96 -7.28
N ILE A 511 -0.13 5.05 -8.58
CA ILE A 511 -0.33 6.31 -9.30
C ILE A 511 -1.66 6.31 -10.04
N PHE A 512 -2.39 7.44 -9.97
CA PHE A 512 -3.77 7.57 -10.45
C PHE A 512 -3.96 8.77 -11.37
N LYS A 513 -4.70 8.61 -12.45
CA LYS A 513 -5.32 9.70 -13.20
C LYS A 513 -6.74 9.94 -12.66
N LEU A 514 -6.88 10.79 -11.65
CA LEU A 514 -8.17 11.05 -10.95
C LEU A 514 -9.21 11.72 -11.82
N GLY A 515 -8.76 12.48 -12.83
CA GLY A 515 -9.67 13.28 -13.64
C GLY A 515 -10.16 14.53 -12.92
N TYR A 516 -11.46 14.82 -13.02
CA TYR A 516 -12.09 16.02 -12.46
C TYR A 516 -12.80 15.79 -11.13
N LYS A 517 -12.83 14.56 -10.61
CA LYS A 517 -13.64 14.15 -9.46
C LYS A 517 -13.57 15.12 -8.28
N TYR A 518 -12.37 15.47 -7.83
CA TYR A 518 -12.17 16.35 -6.68
C TYR A 518 -12.22 17.83 -7.06
N SER A 519 -11.55 18.22 -8.12
CA SER A 519 -11.52 19.61 -8.56
C SER A 519 -12.92 20.14 -8.93
N GLU A 520 -13.76 19.29 -9.53
CA GLU A 520 -15.14 19.66 -9.89
C GLU A 520 -16.06 19.72 -8.66
N SER A 521 -16.08 18.66 -7.84
CA SER A 521 -16.95 18.59 -6.65
C SER A 521 -16.62 19.66 -5.60
N MET A 522 -15.35 20.05 -5.50
CA MET A 522 -14.88 21.07 -4.57
C MET A 522 -14.81 22.48 -5.19
N GLY A 523 -15.15 22.65 -6.48
CA GLY A 523 -15.25 23.94 -7.13
C GLY A 523 -13.92 24.64 -7.42
N ALA A 524 -12.84 23.88 -7.66
CA ALA A 524 -11.56 24.46 -8.11
C ALA A 524 -11.70 24.95 -9.56
N ARG A 525 -11.31 26.21 -9.83
CA ARG A 525 -11.40 26.85 -11.14
C ARG A 525 -10.17 27.70 -11.41
N VAL A 526 -9.75 27.71 -12.67
CA VAL A 526 -8.70 28.60 -13.18
C VAL A 526 -9.17 29.23 -14.50
N LEU A 527 -8.63 30.39 -14.84
CA LEU A 527 -8.86 31.00 -16.15
C LEU A 527 -7.95 30.34 -17.21
N ASP A 528 -8.52 29.95 -18.34
CA ASP A 528 -7.76 29.48 -19.51
C ASP A 528 -7.12 30.65 -20.29
N VAL A 529 -6.49 30.35 -21.44
CA VAL A 529 -5.87 31.36 -22.31
C VAL A 529 -6.82 32.40 -22.85
N ASN A 530 -8.14 32.09 -22.92
CA ASN A 530 -9.17 32.96 -23.40
C ASN A 530 -9.92 33.71 -22.27
N GLY A 531 -9.49 33.55 -21.02
CA GLY A 531 -10.13 34.13 -19.85
C GLY A 531 -11.41 33.41 -19.41
N LYS A 532 -11.66 32.19 -19.92
CA LYS A 532 -12.79 31.35 -19.51
C LYS A 532 -12.42 30.50 -18.32
N GLU A 533 -13.35 30.37 -17.35
CA GLU A 533 -13.18 29.44 -16.25
C GLU A 533 -13.22 27.99 -16.70
N VAL A 534 -12.20 27.24 -16.31
CA VAL A 534 -12.07 25.79 -16.54
C VAL A 534 -11.67 25.08 -15.24
N THR A 535 -12.06 23.82 -15.11
CA THR A 535 -11.69 22.97 -13.98
C THR A 535 -10.32 22.33 -14.26
N PRO A 536 -9.33 22.47 -13.39
CA PRO A 536 -8.07 21.74 -13.54
C PRO A 536 -8.29 20.23 -13.35
N ILE A 537 -7.59 19.42 -14.14
CA ILE A 537 -7.60 17.97 -14.04
C ILE A 537 -6.52 17.51 -13.07
N MET A 538 -6.76 16.42 -12.32
CA MET A 538 -5.92 15.99 -11.20
C MET A 538 -5.38 14.59 -11.38
N GLY A 539 -4.15 14.38 -10.85
CA GLY A 539 -3.58 13.08 -10.54
C GLY A 539 -3.24 12.95 -9.05
N SER A 540 -3.14 11.72 -8.55
CA SER A 540 -2.71 11.39 -7.19
C SER A 540 -1.70 10.24 -7.23
N TYR A 541 -0.64 10.31 -6.40
CA TYR A 541 0.51 9.44 -6.52
C TYR A 541 1.07 9.11 -5.13
N GLY A 542 0.87 7.87 -4.65
CA GLY A 542 1.21 7.42 -3.30
C GLY A 542 2.38 6.44 -3.24
N ILE A 543 3.23 6.55 -2.21
CA ILE A 543 4.26 5.57 -1.85
C ILE A 543 4.14 5.27 -0.36
N GLY A 544 4.03 3.99 0.00
CA GLY A 544 4.10 3.53 1.39
C GLY A 544 5.56 3.36 1.82
N ILE A 545 6.04 4.26 2.68
CA ILE A 545 7.47 4.28 3.10
C ILE A 545 7.86 2.97 3.81
N GLU A 546 7.06 2.52 4.75
CA GLU A 546 7.30 1.28 5.51
C GLU A 546 7.23 0.03 4.64
N ARG A 547 6.40 0.07 3.58
CA ARG A 547 6.29 -1.05 2.64
C ARG A 547 7.57 -1.25 1.84
N ILE A 548 8.32 -0.17 1.51
CA ILE A 548 9.65 -0.26 0.89
C ILE A 548 10.61 -1.06 1.80
N LEU A 549 10.70 -0.69 3.09
CA LEU A 549 11.56 -1.41 4.03
C LEU A 549 11.15 -2.87 4.17
N THR A 550 9.85 -3.12 4.28
CA THR A 550 9.31 -4.47 4.44
C THR A 550 9.56 -5.34 3.20
N ALA A 551 9.29 -4.80 1.99
CA ALA A 551 9.55 -5.49 0.74
C ALA A 551 11.03 -5.82 0.54
N ALA A 552 11.94 -4.89 0.91
CA ALA A 552 13.38 -5.15 0.86
C ALA A 552 13.79 -6.32 1.77
N ILE A 553 13.19 -6.43 2.96
CA ILE A 553 13.45 -7.54 3.88
C ILE A 553 12.84 -8.86 3.35
N GLU A 554 11.62 -8.83 2.80
CA GLU A 554 10.99 -10.02 2.23
C GLU A 554 11.80 -10.58 1.04
N GLN A 555 12.42 -9.73 0.25
CA GLN A 555 13.27 -10.12 -0.89
C GLN A 555 14.70 -10.51 -0.48
N SER A 556 15.15 -10.14 0.72
CA SER A 556 16.56 -10.23 1.11
C SER A 556 16.74 -10.78 2.54
N ASN A 557 16.38 -12.04 2.75
CA ASN A 557 16.50 -12.71 4.05
C ASN A 557 16.93 -14.16 3.94
N ASP A 558 17.44 -14.71 5.06
CA ASP A 558 17.74 -16.11 5.25
C ASP A 558 17.42 -16.57 6.70
N LYS A 559 17.78 -17.78 7.05
CA LYS A 559 17.54 -18.31 8.42
C LYS A 559 18.23 -17.53 9.55
N ASN A 560 19.28 -16.75 9.26
CA ASN A 560 20.08 -16.04 10.25
C ASN A 560 19.59 -14.59 10.46
N GLY A 561 19.00 -13.98 9.43
CA GLY A 561 18.58 -12.59 9.44
C GLY A 561 18.25 -12.09 8.04
N PHE A 562 18.51 -10.81 7.80
CA PHE A 562 18.27 -10.17 6.52
C PHE A 562 19.47 -9.28 6.14
N TRP A 563 19.43 -8.75 4.93
CA TRP A 563 20.33 -7.68 4.51
C TRP A 563 19.56 -6.60 3.76
N LEU A 564 20.04 -5.38 3.90
CA LEU A 564 19.49 -4.23 3.17
C LEU A 564 20.55 -3.68 2.21
N PRO A 565 20.15 -3.10 1.08
CA PRO A 565 21.03 -2.29 0.26
C PRO A 565 21.68 -1.17 1.08
N ALA A 566 22.93 -0.81 0.78
CA ALA A 566 23.66 0.23 1.52
C ALA A 566 22.90 1.58 1.54
N SER A 567 22.10 1.85 0.51
CA SER A 567 21.27 3.05 0.37
C SER A 567 20.21 3.20 1.47
N ILE A 568 19.63 2.10 1.98
CA ILE A 568 18.57 2.09 2.99
C ILE A 568 18.95 1.36 4.28
N ALA A 569 20.08 0.68 4.32
CA ALA A 569 20.59 0.03 5.53
C ALA A 569 20.86 1.06 6.65
N PRO A 570 20.63 0.73 7.94
CA PRO A 570 20.84 1.67 9.04
C PRO A 570 22.29 2.13 9.14
N PHE A 571 23.22 1.28 8.75
CA PHE A 571 24.64 1.54 8.55
C PHE A 571 25.12 0.83 7.30
N THR A 572 26.10 1.39 6.61
CA THR A 572 26.72 0.75 5.43
C THR A 572 27.63 -0.40 5.84
N VAL A 573 28.37 -0.22 6.94
CA VAL A 573 29.35 -1.19 7.39
C VAL A 573 29.40 -1.26 8.91
N VAL A 574 29.58 -2.47 9.45
CA VAL A 574 29.91 -2.69 10.86
C VAL A 574 31.36 -3.15 10.99
N VAL A 575 32.15 -2.43 11.79
CA VAL A 575 33.50 -2.85 12.18
C VAL A 575 33.41 -3.60 13.49
N THR A 576 33.69 -4.89 13.48
CA THR A 576 33.55 -5.79 14.63
C THR A 576 34.94 -6.13 15.21
N VAL A 577 35.22 -5.58 16.40
CA VAL A 577 36.42 -5.96 17.17
C VAL A 577 36.17 -7.28 17.86
N THR A 578 36.88 -8.33 17.46
CA THR A 578 36.62 -9.71 17.93
C THR A 578 36.97 -9.93 19.39
N ASN A 579 37.90 -9.14 19.93
CA ASN A 579 38.30 -9.14 21.34
C ASN A 579 38.69 -7.71 21.76
N VAL A 580 37.81 -7.05 22.50
CA VAL A 580 38.01 -5.65 22.93
C VAL A 580 38.99 -5.52 24.10
N SER A 581 39.29 -6.62 24.80
CA SER A 581 40.33 -6.64 25.86
C SER A 581 41.76 -6.64 25.29
N ASP A 582 41.93 -6.94 24.01
CA ASP A 582 43.18 -6.78 23.28
C ASP A 582 43.26 -5.32 22.77
N ALA A 583 44.15 -4.55 23.42
CA ALA A 583 44.29 -3.12 23.13
C ALA A 583 44.69 -2.83 21.65
N ALA A 584 45.50 -3.71 21.04
CA ALA A 584 45.93 -3.58 19.66
C ALA A 584 44.76 -3.78 18.68
N LEU A 585 43.90 -4.76 18.96
CA LEU A 585 42.66 -4.97 18.14
C LEU A 585 41.65 -3.83 18.33
N ALA A 586 41.51 -3.34 19.57
CA ALA A 586 40.61 -2.22 19.85
C ALA A 586 41.06 -0.94 19.09
N GLU A 587 42.38 -0.61 19.18
CA GLU A 587 42.96 0.54 18.47
C GLU A 587 42.83 0.41 16.94
N ALA A 588 43.11 -0.78 16.39
CA ALA A 588 42.97 -1.05 14.96
C ALA A 588 41.52 -0.90 14.51
N GLY A 589 40.54 -1.39 15.30
CA GLY A 589 39.11 -1.20 15.01
C GLY A 589 38.66 0.23 15.03
N GLU A 590 39.09 1.02 16.03
CA GLU A 590 38.77 2.45 16.11
C GLU A 590 39.37 3.24 14.96
N LYS A 591 40.62 3.01 14.63
CA LYS A 591 41.30 3.67 13.51
C LYS A 591 40.60 3.35 12.18
N LEU A 592 40.31 2.08 11.92
CA LEU A 592 39.62 1.67 10.70
C LEU A 592 38.22 2.27 10.59
N ALA A 593 37.45 2.27 11.69
CA ALA A 593 36.13 2.88 11.69
C ALA A 593 36.21 4.40 11.40
N ALA A 594 37.19 5.11 11.98
CA ALA A 594 37.42 6.53 11.70
C ALA A 594 37.83 6.80 10.23
N GLU A 595 38.64 5.93 9.62
CA GLU A 595 39.04 6.04 8.21
C GLU A 595 37.83 5.82 7.27
N LEU A 596 36.95 4.86 7.56
CA LEU A 596 35.72 4.60 6.82
C LEU A 596 34.72 5.80 6.94
N GLU A 597 34.57 6.37 8.15
CA GLU A 597 33.75 7.58 8.34
C GLU A 597 34.32 8.79 7.60
N ALA A 598 35.64 9.00 7.65
CA ALA A 598 36.31 10.06 6.89
C ALA A 598 36.12 9.90 5.38
N ALA A 599 35.91 8.69 4.92
CA ALA A 599 35.57 8.36 3.53
C ALA A 599 34.07 8.47 3.19
N CYS A 600 33.27 9.07 4.09
CA CYS A 600 31.81 9.26 4.00
C CYS A 600 30.97 7.99 3.96
N LEU A 601 31.48 6.89 4.54
CA LEU A 601 30.70 5.69 4.80
C LEU A 601 29.99 5.80 6.16
N ASP A 602 28.80 5.22 6.25
CA ASP A 602 27.99 5.20 7.49
C ASP A 602 28.38 3.96 8.32
N VAL A 603 29.14 4.16 9.40
CA VAL A 603 29.86 3.13 10.13
C VAL A 603 29.25 2.87 11.50
N LEU A 604 29.16 1.60 11.88
CA LEU A 604 28.92 1.15 13.26
C LEU A 604 30.15 0.41 13.77
N LEU A 605 30.73 0.86 14.90
CA LEU A 605 31.78 0.15 15.59
C LEU A 605 31.19 -0.79 16.65
N ASP A 606 31.36 -2.11 16.49
CA ASP A 606 30.98 -3.08 17.52
C ASP A 606 32.12 -3.29 18.52
N ASP A 607 32.11 -2.44 19.53
CA ASP A 607 33.04 -2.36 20.64
C ASP A 607 32.50 -3.02 21.94
N ARG A 608 31.47 -3.86 21.85
CA ARG A 608 30.90 -4.56 23.00
C ARG A 608 31.88 -5.59 23.57
N ASP A 609 31.89 -5.78 24.88
CA ASP A 609 32.60 -6.88 25.52
C ASP A 609 31.76 -8.17 25.45
N GLU A 610 31.68 -8.74 24.23
CA GLU A 610 30.92 -9.92 23.87
C GLU A 610 31.76 -10.87 23.03
N ARG A 611 31.43 -12.16 23.06
CA ARG A 611 32.13 -13.20 22.25
C ARG A 611 31.92 -12.85 20.74
N ALA A 612 32.98 -13.02 19.95
CA ALA A 612 32.95 -12.76 18.51
C ALA A 612 31.74 -13.40 17.79
N GLY A 613 31.42 -14.67 18.13
CA GLY A 613 30.28 -15.38 17.55
C GLY A 613 28.90 -14.76 17.88
N VAL A 614 28.74 -14.05 19.01
CA VAL A 614 27.55 -13.29 19.36
C VAL A 614 27.48 -12.05 18.49
N LYS A 615 28.58 -11.29 18.42
CA LYS A 615 28.70 -10.09 17.58
C LYS A 615 28.38 -10.37 16.11
N PHE A 616 28.88 -11.48 15.57
CA PHE A 616 28.65 -11.89 14.19
C PHE A 616 27.18 -12.20 13.93
N LYS A 617 26.51 -12.95 14.84
CA LYS A 617 25.09 -13.27 14.73
C LYS A 617 24.20 -12.01 14.81
N ASP A 618 24.55 -11.08 15.71
CA ASP A 618 23.83 -9.82 15.83
C ASP A 618 24.00 -8.97 14.55
N ALA A 619 25.22 -8.89 14.01
CA ALA A 619 25.49 -8.17 12.76
C ALA A 619 24.73 -8.78 11.57
N ASP A 620 24.64 -10.11 11.49
CA ASP A 620 23.88 -10.81 10.46
C ASP A 620 22.36 -10.59 10.60
N LEU A 621 21.88 -10.39 11.84
CA LEU A 621 20.46 -10.16 12.14
C LEU A 621 20.00 -8.75 11.83
N VAL A 622 20.85 -7.72 11.99
CA VAL A 622 20.44 -6.31 11.91
C VAL A 622 20.47 -5.71 10.51
N GLY A 623 20.74 -6.50 9.47
CA GLY A 623 20.56 -6.08 8.08
C GLY A 623 21.67 -5.18 7.52
N ILE A 624 22.82 -5.05 8.17
CA ILE A 624 23.97 -4.28 7.67
C ILE A 624 24.67 -5.07 6.56
N PRO A 625 24.86 -4.48 5.34
CA PRO A 625 25.35 -5.24 4.19
C PRO A 625 26.79 -5.69 4.27
N TYR A 626 27.66 -4.94 4.96
CA TYR A 626 29.08 -5.27 5.07
C TYR A 626 29.54 -5.33 6.52
N ARG A 627 30.35 -6.36 6.84
CA ARG A 627 30.99 -6.51 8.14
C ARG A 627 32.50 -6.65 7.97
N ILE A 628 33.27 -5.91 8.76
CA ILE A 628 34.72 -6.03 8.82
C ILE A 628 35.09 -6.64 10.17
N ASN A 629 35.71 -7.83 10.16
CA ASN A 629 36.12 -8.51 11.36
C ASN A 629 37.59 -8.14 11.66
N VAL A 630 37.79 -7.36 12.72
CA VAL A 630 39.14 -7.04 13.24
C VAL A 630 39.51 -8.10 14.26
N GLY A 631 40.31 -9.08 13.83
CA GLY A 631 40.73 -10.24 14.62
C GLY A 631 42.24 -10.46 14.57
N LYS A 632 42.70 -11.67 14.90
CA LYS A 632 44.13 -12.01 15.01
C LYS A 632 44.96 -11.66 13.78
N LYS A 633 44.36 -11.67 12.58
CA LYS A 633 45.06 -11.28 11.33
C LYS A 633 45.42 -9.79 11.28
N ALA A 634 44.81 -8.93 12.11
CA ALA A 634 45.12 -7.52 12.17
C ALA A 634 46.59 -7.25 12.54
N ALA A 635 47.20 -8.10 13.37
CA ALA A 635 48.61 -8.03 13.69
C ALA A 635 49.52 -8.23 12.47
N SER A 636 49.08 -8.94 11.43
CA SER A 636 49.78 -9.11 10.14
C SER A 636 49.29 -8.15 9.07
N GLY A 637 48.48 -7.13 9.44
CA GLY A 637 48.01 -6.10 8.53
C GLY A 637 46.76 -6.46 7.71
N PHE A 638 46.05 -7.53 8.07
CA PHE A 638 44.86 -7.99 7.32
C PHE A 638 43.60 -8.02 8.20
N VAL A 639 42.45 -7.77 7.61
CA VAL A 639 41.11 -7.92 8.19
C VAL A 639 40.25 -8.75 7.25
N GLU A 640 39.18 -9.31 7.78
CA GLU A 640 38.20 -10.06 7.01
C GLU A 640 37.00 -9.18 6.68
N LEU A 641 36.76 -8.97 5.38
CA LEU A 641 35.56 -8.28 4.89
C LEU A 641 34.51 -9.32 4.47
N VAL A 642 33.33 -9.25 5.09
CA VAL A 642 32.20 -10.14 4.86
C VAL A 642 31.09 -9.37 4.14
N ARG A 643 30.55 -9.92 3.04
CA ARG A 643 29.34 -9.46 2.38
C ARG A 643 28.16 -10.27 2.89
N ARG A 644 27.18 -9.61 3.53
CA ARG A 644 26.07 -10.30 4.20
C ARG A 644 25.17 -11.06 3.21
N ALA A 645 24.89 -10.48 2.04
CA ALA A 645 24.00 -11.05 1.02
C ALA A 645 24.46 -12.45 0.54
N THR A 646 25.76 -12.66 0.39
CA THR A 646 26.35 -13.92 -0.10
C THR A 646 27.01 -14.73 1.00
N SER A 647 27.15 -14.20 2.20
CA SER A 647 27.93 -14.76 3.30
C SER A 647 29.40 -15.08 2.91
N THR A 648 29.90 -14.44 1.87
CA THR A 648 31.30 -14.59 1.43
C THR A 648 32.20 -13.69 2.25
N SER A 649 33.41 -14.18 2.55
CA SER A 649 34.45 -13.42 3.23
C SER A 649 35.75 -13.44 2.45
N VAL A 650 36.46 -12.30 2.50
CA VAL A 650 37.79 -12.17 1.90
C VAL A 650 38.72 -11.44 2.87
N ASP A 651 39.98 -11.85 2.89
CA ASP A 651 41.03 -11.15 3.62
C ASP A 651 41.49 -9.94 2.81
N ILE A 652 41.50 -8.76 3.42
CA ILE A 652 41.89 -7.51 2.80
C ILE A 652 42.96 -6.84 3.66
N ALA A 653 44.00 -6.29 3.03
CA ALA A 653 44.97 -5.49 3.74
C ALA A 653 44.31 -4.22 4.34
N LEU A 654 44.66 -3.86 5.57
CA LEU A 654 44.04 -2.72 6.28
C LEU A 654 44.02 -1.44 5.47
N GLN A 655 45.10 -1.17 4.72
CA GLN A 655 45.21 0.03 3.86
C GLN A 655 44.21 0.05 2.69
N ASP A 656 43.71 -1.09 2.25
CA ASP A 656 42.86 -1.23 1.05
C ASP A 656 41.36 -1.35 1.41
N VAL A 657 41.02 -1.48 2.70
CA VAL A 657 39.65 -1.75 3.16
C VAL A 657 38.67 -0.66 2.71
N VAL A 658 39.05 0.61 2.85
CA VAL A 658 38.17 1.74 2.50
C VAL A 658 37.82 1.70 1.00
N ALA A 659 38.81 1.48 0.14
CA ALA A 659 38.61 1.37 -1.30
C ALA A 659 37.74 0.16 -1.63
N ALA A 660 38.04 -1.00 -1.04
CA ALA A 660 37.29 -2.24 -1.26
C ALA A 660 35.83 -2.16 -0.86
N VAL A 661 35.49 -1.49 0.26
CA VAL A 661 34.10 -1.28 0.67
C VAL A 661 33.37 -0.34 -0.28
N LYS A 662 34.01 0.79 -0.68
CA LYS A 662 33.42 1.74 -1.67
C LYS A 662 33.10 1.06 -2.98
N THR A 663 34.07 0.35 -3.57
CA THR A 663 33.87 -0.36 -4.84
C THR A 663 32.69 -1.33 -4.76
N ARG A 664 32.56 -2.09 -3.65
CA ARG A 664 31.44 -3.03 -3.50
C ARG A 664 30.10 -2.36 -3.31
N VAL A 665 30.05 -1.22 -2.61
CA VAL A 665 28.82 -0.41 -2.50
C VAL A 665 28.39 0.10 -3.86
N GLU A 666 29.35 0.54 -4.70
CA GLU A 666 29.09 1.00 -6.05
C GLU A 666 28.64 -0.15 -6.97
N GLU A 667 29.32 -1.30 -6.92
CA GLU A 667 28.95 -2.51 -7.68
C GLU A 667 27.54 -2.98 -7.32
N ASP A 668 27.18 -3.02 -6.02
CA ASP A 668 25.86 -3.44 -5.57
C ASP A 668 24.76 -2.44 -5.99
N ALA A 669 25.08 -1.15 -6.10
CA ALA A 669 24.16 -0.14 -6.62
C ALA A 669 23.93 -0.30 -8.14
N LEU A 670 24.99 -0.61 -8.90
CA LEU A 670 24.90 -0.82 -10.36
C LEU A 670 24.10 -2.09 -10.73
N LEU A 671 24.20 -3.16 -9.92
CA LEU A 671 23.43 -4.38 -10.16
C LEU A 671 21.93 -4.17 -10.07
N THR A 672 21.47 -3.19 -9.26
CA THR A 672 20.05 -2.82 -9.18
C THR A 672 19.58 -2.00 -10.38
N GLU A 673 20.50 -1.30 -11.10
CA GLU A 673 20.15 -0.51 -12.30
C GLU A 673 20.09 -1.34 -13.59
N VAL A 674 20.77 -2.50 -13.64
CA VAL A 674 20.89 -3.33 -14.87
C VAL A 674 19.75 -4.35 -15.00
N GLU A 675 19.02 -4.65 -13.95
CA GLU A 675 17.87 -5.58 -13.99
C GLU A 675 16.55 -4.92 -14.47
N GLU A 676 16.57 -3.63 -14.88
CA GLU A 676 15.47 -2.94 -15.59
C GLU A 676 15.56 -3.18 -17.11
#